data_c61d9562f09c7b50f89eee034b78a8cf
#
_entry.id   c61d9562f09c7b50f89eee034b78a8cf
#
_cell.length_a   1.000
_cell.length_b   1.000
_cell.length_c   1.000
_cell.angle_alpha   90.00
_cell.angle_beta   90.00
_cell.angle_gamma   90.00
#
_symmetry.space_group_name_H-M   'P 1'
#
loop_
_entity.id
_entity.type
_entity.pdbx_description
1 polymer ?
#
loop_
_entity_poly.entity_id
_entity_poly.type
_entity_poly.pdbx_seq_one_letter_code
_entity_poly.pdbx_strand_id
1 'polypeptide(L)'
;MKVTLKDGSVKEYAQAMSVIDIAKDLSEGLARAACAGEVDGEVVDLRTVVDHDAAVNILTAKDEKGLAALRHTTSHVMAQAVKRLYPNTKLAIGPSIADGFYYDMEFETPLTSDDFEKIEAEMKKIVKEDLKIERFTLPREKAIEFMKEKEEPYKVELIEDLPEGEEISFYQQGEFVDLCAGPHLMSTKEVGKAFKIMSLAGAYWRGDEHNQMLTRLYATAFAKKDELEAYITMMEEAKKRDHRKLGKELGLFMMHEAGPGFPFFLPKGMVLKNTLLDYWREIHRKAGYVEISTPVILNRSLWETSGHWDHYKNNMYTTVIDGEDYAIKPMNCPGGVLVYASEPRSYRDLPLRMGELGLVHRHEKSGQLHGLMRVRCFTQDDAHIFMTPEQIKDEIKGVAGLINEVYSLFGFQYHVELSTRPEDSMGSDEDWEMATDALRSALDELQLPYVVNEGDGAFYGPKIDFHLVDCIGRTWQCGTIQLDFQLPQRFELEYIGADGEKHRPIMIHRVAFGSIERFIGILIEHFAGAFPTWLAPVQVKVLPISDKYADYAKKVYEELQAAGIRVEMDTRSEKIGYKIREAQGQKIPYMLIAGAKEEEEGTVSVRSRFKGDEGSRTLEAFISDIKEEIKNRENRKVEVEVKENK
;
A
#
# COMPACT_ATOMS: atom_id res chain seq x y z
N MET A 1 -11.92 -19.13 40.40
CA MET A 1 -11.39 -18.06 39.58
C MET A 1 -12.53 -17.33 38.87
N LYS A 2 -12.37 -16.07 38.62
CA LYS A 2 -13.34 -15.23 37.88
C LYS A 2 -12.82 -14.97 36.49
N VAL A 3 -13.63 -15.27 35.49
CA VAL A 3 -13.31 -14.99 34.09
C VAL A 3 -14.20 -13.86 33.61
N THR A 4 -13.62 -12.73 33.24
CA THR A 4 -14.30 -11.60 32.63
C THR A 4 -14.23 -11.74 31.12
N LEU A 5 -15.39 -11.81 30.46
CA LEU A 5 -15.50 -11.96 29.01
C LEU A 5 -15.48 -10.61 28.29
N LYS A 6 -15.28 -10.65 26.96
CA LYS A 6 -15.22 -9.44 26.11
C LYS A 6 -16.44 -8.50 26.23
N ASP A 7 -17.61 -9.04 26.52
CA ASP A 7 -18.86 -8.28 26.73
C ASP A 7 -19.03 -7.74 28.15
N GLY A 8 -18.01 -7.90 29.02
CA GLY A 8 -18.01 -7.49 30.41
C GLY A 8 -18.73 -8.44 31.36
N SER A 9 -19.31 -9.53 30.88
CA SER A 9 -19.92 -10.55 31.73
C SER A 9 -18.84 -11.34 32.49
N VAL A 10 -19.16 -11.77 33.72
CA VAL A 10 -18.24 -12.50 34.59
C VAL A 10 -18.78 -13.89 34.87
N LYS A 11 -17.97 -14.91 34.65
CA LYS A 11 -18.24 -16.30 35.04
C LYS A 11 -17.29 -16.74 36.15
N GLU A 12 -17.80 -17.49 37.11
CA GLU A 12 -17.00 -18.05 38.20
C GLU A 12 -16.82 -19.57 38.00
N TYR A 13 -15.59 -20.01 38.11
CA TYR A 13 -15.22 -21.43 38.01
C TYR A 13 -14.56 -21.90 39.29
N ALA A 14 -14.92 -23.11 39.75
CA ALA A 14 -14.41 -23.70 40.99
C ALA A 14 -12.94 -24.12 40.89
N GLN A 15 -12.44 -24.37 39.69
CA GLN A 15 -11.08 -24.83 39.42
C GLN A 15 -10.51 -24.17 38.16
N ALA A 16 -9.20 -24.28 37.97
CA ALA A 16 -8.53 -23.90 36.75
C ALA A 16 -9.11 -24.61 35.52
N MET A 17 -9.25 -23.92 34.42
CA MET A 17 -9.80 -24.44 33.16
C MET A 17 -8.98 -24.02 31.97
N SER A 18 -8.89 -24.89 30.96
CA SER A 18 -8.27 -24.50 29.70
C SER A 18 -9.17 -23.52 28.93
N VAL A 19 -8.56 -22.70 28.07
CA VAL A 19 -9.31 -21.77 27.20
C VAL A 19 -10.36 -22.47 26.38
N ILE A 20 -10.04 -23.67 25.84
CA ILE A 20 -11.02 -24.46 25.06
C ILE A 20 -12.17 -24.96 25.93
N ASP A 21 -11.93 -25.30 27.18
CA ASP A 21 -13.00 -25.76 28.07
C ASP A 21 -13.88 -24.59 28.52
N ILE A 22 -13.33 -23.41 28.72
CA ILE A 22 -14.10 -22.17 28.90
C ILE A 22 -14.97 -21.92 27.67
N ALA A 23 -14.41 -22.05 26.45
CA ALA A 23 -15.18 -21.88 25.23
C ALA A 23 -16.34 -22.88 25.11
N LYS A 24 -16.15 -24.17 25.50
CA LYS A 24 -17.21 -25.17 25.53
C LYS A 24 -18.31 -24.84 26.53
N ASP A 25 -17.93 -24.35 27.72
CA ASP A 25 -18.89 -23.95 28.75
C ASP A 25 -19.74 -22.74 28.31
N LEU A 26 -19.15 -21.86 27.50
CA LEU A 26 -19.87 -20.73 26.92
C LEU A 26 -20.84 -21.20 25.82
N SER A 27 -20.36 -21.98 24.87
CA SER A 27 -21.15 -22.53 23.77
C SER A 27 -20.35 -23.56 22.97
N GLU A 28 -20.99 -24.70 22.65
CA GLU A 28 -20.43 -25.72 21.73
C GLU A 28 -20.13 -25.11 20.32
N GLY A 29 -20.91 -24.14 19.88
CA GLY A 29 -20.67 -23.44 18.62
C GLY A 29 -19.41 -22.58 18.65
N LEU A 30 -19.18 -21.89 19.77
CA LEU A 30 -17.98 -21.08 19.98
C LEU A 30 -16.73 -21.96 20.09
N ALA A 31 -16.80 -23.04 20.84
CA ALA A 31 -15.70 -23.98 20.98
C ALA A 31 -15.25 -24.57 19.63
N ARG A 32 -16.21 -24.90 18.74
CA ARG A 32 -15.91 -25.37 17.38
C ARG A 32 -15.33 -24.31 16.46
N ALA A 33 -15.59 -23.04 16.71
CA ALA A 33 -15.08 -21.92 15.93
C ALA A 33 -13.79 -21.32 16.53
N ALA A 34 -13.40 -21.72 17.74
CA ALA A 34 -12.26 -21.19 18.45
C ALA A 34 -10.95 -21.53 17.75
N CYS A 35 -10.11 -20.54 17.51
CA CYS A 35 -8.80 -20.69 16.91
C CYS A 35 -7.67 -20.43 17.91
N ALA A 36 -7.86 -19.51 18.85
CA ALA A 36 -6.93 -19.16 19.93
C ALA A 36 -7.68 -18.53 21.09
N GLY A 37 -7.01 -18.26 22.20
CA GLY A 37 -7.49 -17.45 23.30
C GLY A 37 -6.74 -16.13 23.39
N GLU A 38 -7.31 -15.17 24.11
CA GLU A 38 -6.62 -13.99 24.59
C GLU A 38 -6.88 -13.91 26.09
N VAL A 39 -5.82 -13.96 26.89
CA VAL A 39 -5.85 -13.92 28.34
C VAL A 39 -5.09 -12.68 28.80
N ASP A 40 -5.75 -11.76 29.47
CA ASP A 40 -5.18 -10.49 29.94
C ASP A 40 -4.48 -9.67 28.83
N GLY A 41 -5.00 -9.78 27.59
CA GLY A 41 -4.48 -9.08 26.41
C GLY A 41 -3.45 -9.86 25.59
N GLU A 42 -2.92 -10.96 26.12
CA GLU A 42 -1.95 -11.80 25.42
C GLU A 42 -2.64 -12.94 24.68
N VAL A 43 -2.20 -13.20 23.43
CA VAL A 43 -2.70 -14.32 22.62
C VAL A 43 -2.08 -15.61 23.11
N VAL A 44 -2.94 -16.56 23.43
CA VAL A 44 -2.53 -17.87 23.99
C VAL A 44 -3.15 -19.04 23.22
N ASP A 45 -2.53 -20.20 23.35
CA ASP A 45 -3.06 -21.44 22.81
C ASP A 45 -4.36 -21.86 23.52
N LEU A 46 -5.26 -22.53 22.80
CA LEU A 46 -6.52 -23.04 23.34
C LEU A 46 -6.33 -24.04 24.50
N ARG A 47 -5.15 -24.66 24.61
CA ARG A 47 -4.76 -25.60 25.67
C ARG A 47 -4.28 -24.90 26.94
N THR A 48 -4.00 -23.59 26.85
CA THR A 48 -3.52 -22.80 27.99
C THR A 48 -4.54 -22.86 29.12
N VAL A 49 -4.05 -23.19 30.32
CA VAL A 49 -4.87 -23.26 31.52
C VAL A 49 -4.90 -21.90 32.20
N VAL A 50 -6.08 -21.38 32.43
CA VAL A 50 -6.33 -20.18 33.23
C VAL A 50 -6.55 -20.65 34.67
N ASP A 51 -5.72 -20.19 35.60
CA ASP A 51 -5.73 -20.60 37.01
C ASP A 51 -5.93 -19.42 38.00
N HIS A 52 -6.07 -18.23 37.47
CA HIS A 52 -6.27 -16.97 38.21
C HIS A 52 -7.46 -16.17 37.67
N ASP A 53 -7.83 -15.08 38.35
CA ASP A 53 -8.86 -14.17 37.88
C ASP A 53 -8.32 -13.39 36.65
N ALA A 54 -8.93 -13.55 35.48
CA ALA A 54 -8.41 -13.05 34.21
C ALA A 54 -9.50 -12.52 33.28
N ALA A 55 -9.12 -11.61 32.40
CA ALA A 55 -9.93 -11.26 31.24
C ALA A 55 -9.66 -12.29 30.12
N VAL A 56 -10.71 -12.96 29.65
CA VAL A 56 -10.57 -14.02 28.62
C VAL A 56 -11.47 -13.71 27.43
N ASN A 57 -10.86 -13.70 26.23
CA ASN A 57 -11.56 -13.61 24.96
C ASN A 57 -11.28 -14.87 24.13
N ILE A 58 -12.32 -15.44 23.52
CA ILE A 58 -12.18 -16.59 22.60
C ILE A 58 -12.08 -16.03 21.19
N LEU A 59 -10.92 -16.21 20.57
CA LEU A 59 -10.61 -15.74 19.23
C LEU A 59 -11.05 -16.78 18.19
N THR A 60 -11.79 -16.32 17.19
CA THR A 60 -12.24 -17.12 16.06
C THR A 60 -11.55 -16.65 14.76
N ALA A 61 -11.75 -17.36 13.66
CA ALA A 61 -11.22 -16.93 12.36
C ALA A 61 -11.85 -15.61 11.82
N LYS A 62 -12.80 -15.01 12.52
CA LYS A 62 -13.32 -13.67 12.25
C LYS A 62 -12.46 -12.58 12.89
N ASP A 63 -11.70 -12.93 13.90
CA ASP A 63 -10.74 -12.05 14.55
C ASP A 63 -9.38 -12.22 13.86
N GLU A 64 -8.64 -11.13 13.63
CA GLU A 64 -7.34 -11.16 12.96
C GLU A 64 -6.36 -12.15 13.63
N LYS A 65 -6.24 -12.06 14.96
CA LYS A 65 -5.39 -12.96 15.75
C LYS A 65 -5.84 -14.43 15.68
N GLY A 66 -7.15 -14.68 15.60
CA GLY A 66 -7.70 -16.03 15.43
C GLY A 66 -7.47 -16.58 14.03
N LEU A 67 -7.60 -15.76 12.99
CA LEU A 67 -7.26 -16.12 11.63
C LEU A 67 -5.76 -16.40 11.48
N ALA A 68 -4.90 -15.67 12.18
CA ALA A 68 -3.47 -15.93 12.23
C ALA A 68 -3.15 -17.31 12.79
N ALA A 69 -3.83 -17.76 13.85
CA ALA A 69 -3.67 -19.11 14.42
C ALA A 69 -4.13 -20.22 13.45
N LEU A 70 -5.24 -20.00 12.71
CA LEU A 70 -5.69 -20.91 11.65
C LEU A 70 -4.64 -21.00 10.53
N ARG A 71 -4.12 -19.89 10.06
CA ARG A 71 -3.05 -19.82 9.04
C ARG A 71 -1.78 -20.49 9.51
N HIS A 72 -1.37 -20.25 10.75
CA HIS A 72 -0.20 -20.90 11.36
C HIS A 72 -0.37 -22.42 11.44
N THR A 73 -1.53 -22.92 11.84
CA THR A 73 -1.81 -24.35 11.82
C THR A 73 -1.80 -24.91 10.40
N THR A 74 -2.32 -24.15 9.43
CA THR A 74 -2.30 -24.55 8.02
C THR A 74 -0.87 -24.62 7.47
N SER A 75 0.06 -23.78 7.96
CA SER A 75 1.47 -23.87 7.58
C SER A 75 2.10 -25.18 8.02
N HIS A 76 1.75 -25.69 9.22
CA HIS A 76 2.19 -27.01 9.69
C HIS A 76 1.58 -28.15 8.89
N VAL A 77 0.30 -28.06 8.48
CA VAL A 77 -0.32 -29.03 7.58
C VAL A 77 0.37 -29.05 6.22
N MET A 78 0.78 -27.89 5.70
CA MET A 78 1.56 -27.77 4.47
C MET A 78 2.95 -28.39 4.62
N ALA A 79 3.65 -28.10 5.72
CA ALA A 79 4.96 -28.68 6.01
C ALA A 79 4.91 -30.20 6.15
N GLN A 80 3.89 -30.75 6.81
CA GLN A 80 3.65 -32.18 6.89
C GLN A 80 3.40 -32.79 5.51
N ALA A 81 2.58 -32.15 4.68
CA ALA A 81 2.31 -32.63 3.32
C ALA A 81 3.59 -32.64 2.48
N VAL A 82 4.43 -31.60 2.59
CA VAL A 82 5.73 -31.55 1.92
C VAL A 82 6.64 -32.66 2.42
N LYS A 83 6.76 -32.91 3.73
CA LYS A 83 7.60 -33.98 4.30
C LYS A 83 7.13 -35.37 3.86
N ARG A 84 5.80 -35.59 3.70
CA ARG A 84 5.26 -36.85 3.16
C ARG A 84 5.64 -37.09 1.71
N LEU A 85 5.63 -36.02 0.88
CA LEU A 85 5.93 -36.10 -0.55
C LEU A 85 7.44 -36.01 -0.85
N TYR A 86 8.17 -35.26 -0.02
CA TYR A 86 9.60 -34.97 -0.16
C TYR A 86 10.30 -35.19 1.20
N PRO A 87 10.55 -36.43 1.63
CA PRO A 87 11.00 -36.76 3.00
C PRO A 87 12.32 -36.09 3.41
N ASN A 88 13.23 -35.82 2.47
CA ASN A 88 14.55 -35.23 2.73
C ASN A 88 14.52 -33.69 2.86
N THR A 89 13.37 -33.06 2.68
CA THR A 89 13.23 -31.61 2.84
C THR A 89 13.56 -31.19 4.26
N LYS A 90 14.39 -30.13 4.41
CA LYS A 90 14.69 -29.53 5.73
C LYS A 90 13.80 -28.33 5.97
N LEU A 91 13.27 -28.24 7.18
CA LEU A 91 12.30 -27.22 7.57
C LEU A 91 13.00 -26.07 8.31
N ALA A 92 12.73 -24.82 7.92
CA ALA A 92 13.23 -23.64 8.60
C ALA A 92 12.12 -22.97 9.42
N ILE A 93 11.41 -21.98 8.89
CA ILE A 93 10.38 -21.22 9.60
C ILE A 93 9.08 -21.12 8.78
N GLY A 94 7.93 -21.09 9.47
CA GLY A 94 6.61 -21.08 8.84
C GLY A 94 5.60 -20.15 9.53
N PRO A 95 5.83 -18.82 9.63
CA PRO A 95 4.93 -17.92 10.30
C PRO A 95 3.67 -17.61 9.48
N SER A 96 2.60 -17.21 10.17
CA SER A 96 1.48 -16.51 9.55
C SER A 96 1.86 -15.06 9.22
N ILE A 97 1.27 -14.54 8.16
CA ILE A 97 1.40 -13.14 7.71
C ILE A 97 0.00 -12.57 7.45
N ALA A 98 -0.10 -11.26 7.23
CA ALA A 98 -1.37 -10.56 7.07
C ALA A 98 -2.31 -11.23 6.04
N ASP A 99 -1.79 -11.64 4.88
CA ASP A 99 -2.60 -12.20 3.78
C ASP A 99 -2.52 -13.75 3.65
N GLY A 100 -1.87 -14.42 4.59
CA GLY A 100 -1.67 -15.85 4.49
C GLY A 100 -0.60 -16.38 5.43
N PHE A 101 0.27 -17.21 4.91
CA PHE A 101 1.43 -17.74 5.59
C PHE A 101 2.48 -18.18 4.57
N TYR A 102 3.68 -18.42 5.04
CA TYR A 102 4.71 -19.08 4.22
C TYR A 102 5.44 -20.14 5.04
N TYR A 103 6.22 -20.98 4.36
CA TYR A 103 7.19 -21.85 5.00
C TYR A 103 8.48 -21.87 4.19
N ASP A 104 9.61 -21.63 4.87
CA ASP A 104 10.94 -21.71 4.28
C ASP A 104 11.49 -23.12 4.43
N MET A 105 11.90 -23.71 3.31
CA MET A 105 12.32 -25.10 3.24
C MET A 105 13.52 -25.27 2.30
N GLU A 106 14.39 -26.20 2.63
CA GLU A 106 15.46 -26.65 1.72
C GLU A 106 15.07 -27.96 1.05
N PHE A 107 15.03 -27.94 -0.27
CA PHE A 107 14.69 -29.11 -1.11
C PHE A 107 15.92 -29.65 -1.82
N GLU A 108 16.05 -30.96 -1.94
CA GLU A 108 17.07 -31.60 -2.78
C GLU A 108 16.86 -31.30 -4.26
N THR A 109 15.60 -31.25 -4.69
CA THR A 109 15.21 -30.90 -6.06
C THR A 109 14.28 -29.68 -6.00
N PRO A 110 14.56 -28.61 -6.77
CA PRO A 110 13.72 -27.40 -6.75
C PRO A 110 12.25 -27.72 -7.07
N LEU A 111 11.35 -27.17 -6.28
CA LEU A 111 9.91 -27.21 -6.56
C LEU A 111 9.55 -26.27 -7.72
N THR A 112 8.50 -26.62 -8.42
CA THR A 112 7.85 -25.79 -9.43
C THR A 112 6.38 -25.59 -9.10
N SER A 113 5.69 -24.72 -9.81
CA SER A 113 4.23 -24.53 -9.66
C SER A 113 3.42 -25.79 -9.95
N ASP A 114 3.99 -26.74 -10.71
CA ASP A 114 3.32 -28.01 -11.04
C ASP A 114 3.20 -28.95 -9.83
N ASP A 115 3.96 -28.70 -8.77
CA ASP A 115 3.91 -29.46 -7.53
C ASP A 115 2.79 -28.99 -6.58
N PHE A 116 2.23 -27.78 -6.79
CA PHE A 116 1.24 -27.20 -5.90
C PHE A 116 0.00 -28.08 -5.73
N GLU A 117 -0.55 -28.59 -6.82
CA GLU A 117 -1.73 -29.45 -6.78
C GLU A 117 -1.49 -30.75 -5.99
N LYS A 118 -0.29 -31.31 -6.09
CA LYS A 118 0.09 -32.52 -5.34
C LYS A 118 0.18 -32.24 -3.84
N ILE A 119 0.82 -31.13 -3.47
CA ILE A 119 0.95 -30.72 -2.07
C ILE A 119 -0.44 -30.40 -1.50
N GLU A 120 -1.28 -29.63 -2.20
CA GLU A 120 -2.66 -29.34 -1.78
C GLU A 120 -3.53 -30.60 -1.62
N ALA A 121 -3.35 -31.58 -2.50
CA ALA A 121 -4.05 -32.85 -2.41
C ALA A 121 -3.64 -33.63 -1.15
N GLU A 122 -2.34 -33.60 -0.80
CA GLU A 122 -1.84 -34.26 0.43
C GLU A 122 -2.30 -33.50 1.68
N MET A 123 -2.28 -32.15 1.66
CA MET A 123 -2.86 -31.33 2.73
C MET A 123 -4.33 -31.69 3.00
N LYS A 124 -5.13 -31.85 1.94
CA LYS A 124 -6.55 -32.27 2.07
C LYS A 124 -6.71 -33.65 2.69
N LYS A 125 -5.76 -34.58 2.48
CA LYS A 125 -5.75 -35.89 3.15
C LYS A 125 -5.46 -35.75 4.64
N ILE A 126 -4.42 -34.97 5.01
CA ILE A 126 -4.05 -34.69 6.40
C ILE A 126 -5.22 -34.06 7.17
N VAL A 127 -5.91 -33.10 6.56
CA VAL A 127 -7.12 -32.48 7.15
C VAL A 127 -8.22 -33.56 7.36
N LYS A 128 -8.40 -34.50 6.43
CA LYS A 128 -9.39 -35.55 6.54
C LYS A 128 -9.04 -36.61 7.60
N GLU A 129 -7.75 -36.82 7.88
CA GLU A 129 -7.25 -37.72 8.91
C GLU A 129 -7.63 -37.27 10.32
N ASP A 130 -7.96 -35.99 10.53
CA ASP A 130 -8.36 -35.39 11.81
C ASP A 130 -7.34 -35.65 12.92
N LEU A 131 -6.07 -35.39 12.63
CA LEU A 131 -4.98 -35.62 13.56
C LEU A 131 -5.06 -34.63 14.72
N LYS A 132 -5.02 -35.12 15.96
CA LYS A 132 -4.94 -34.28 17.15
C LYS A 132 -3.60 -33.54 17.14
N ILE A 133 -3.62 -32.26 17.48
CA ILE A 133 -2.41 -31.45 17.61
C ILE A 133 -2.08 -31.35 19.09
N GLU A 134 -0.90 -31.81 19.47
CA GLU A 134 -0.44 -31.88 20.87
C GLU A 134 0.78 -30.99 21.07
N ARG A 135 0.77 -30.18 22.13
CA ARG A 135 1.90 -29.34 22.54
C ARG A 135 2.69 -30.07 23.63
N PHE A 136 4.02 -30.08 23.51
CA PHE A 136 4.91 -30.52 24.56
C PHE A 136 6.18 -29.66 24.61
N THR A 137 6.91 -29.73 25.70
CA THR A 137 8.15 -28.94 25.91
C THR A 137 9.30 -29.88 26.22
N LEU A 138 10.50 -29.46 25.84
CA LEU A 138 11.74 -30.17 26.15
C LEU A 138 12.79 -29.21 26.71
N PRO A 139 13.63 -29.66 27.66
CA PRO A 139 14.83 -28.93 28.01
C PRO A 139 15.74 -28.74 26.80
N ARG A 140 16.48 -27.63 26.75
CA ARG A 140 17.30 -27.21 25.58
C ARG A 140 18.18 -28.34 25.01
N GLU A 141 18.94 -29.03 25.85
CA GLU A 141 19.82 -30.12 25.41
C GLU A 141 19.04 -31.25 24.71
N LYS A 142 17.90 -31.65 25.30
CA LYS A 142 17.04 -32.66 24.72
C LYS A 142 16.33 -32.17 23.45
N ALA A 143 15.96 -30.93 23.39
CA ALA A 143 15.36 -30.31 22.21
C ALA A 143 16.34 -30.31 21.02
N ILE A 144 17.60 -29.97 21.28
CA ILE A 144 18.67 -30.02 20.26
C ILE A 144 18.91 -31.45 19.79
N GLU A 145 19.02 -32.43 20.72
CA GLU A 145 19.21 -33.84 20.41
C GLU A 145 18.04 -34.35 19.56
N PHE A 146 16.80 -34.05 19.96
CA PHE A 146 15.57 -34.43 19.27
C PHE A 146 15.51 -33.87 17.83
N MET A 147 15.89 -32.59 17.60
CA MET A 147 15.91 -32.03 16.25
C MET A 147 17.07 -32.58 15.41
N LYS A 148 18.22 -32.92 16.00
CA LYS A 148 19.30 -33.63 15.32
C LYS A 148 18.88 -35.03 14.85
N GLU A 149 18.15 -35.79 15.69
CA GLU A 149 17.60 -37.10 15.32
C GLU A 149 16.57 -36.97 14.18
N LYS A 150 15.84 -35.84 14.12
CA LYS A 150 14.89 -35.53 13.03
C LYS A 150 15.58 -34.99 11.78
N GLU A 151 16.89 -34.79 11.82
CA GLU A 151 17.68 -34.21 10.73
C GLU A 151 17.19 -32.81 10.30
N GLU A 152 16.80 -31.94 11.25
CA GLU A 152 16.31 -30.58 11.04
C GLU A 152 17.35 -29.54 11.50
N PRO A 153 18.40 -29.26 10.72
CA PRO A 153 19.52 -28.42 11.13
C PRO A 153 19.10 -26.97 11.43
N TYR A 154 18.18 -26.39 10.67
CA TYR A 154 17.69 -25.03 10.92
C TYR A 154 16.94 -24.90 12.24
N LYS A 155 16.23 -25.97 12.68
CA LYS A 155 15.57 -26.00 13.98
C LYS A 155 16.58 -26.08 15.12
N VAL A 156 17.68 -26.80 14.92
CA VAL A 156 18.80 -26.84 15.88
C VAL A 156 19.38 -25.43 16.08
N GLU A 157 19.72 -24.73 14.99
CA GLU A 157 20.22 -23.35 15.05
C GLU A 157 19.23 -22.40 15.75
N LEU A 158 17.93 -22.53 15.47
CA LEU A 158 16.91 -21.70 16.13
C LEU A 158 16.87 -21.95 17.64
N ILE A 159 16.99 -23.21 18.09
CA ILE A 159 17.01 -23.54 19.53
C ILE A 159 18.27 -22.97 20.18
N GLU A 160 19.42 -23.06 19.52
CA GLU A 160 20.70 -22.55 20.03
C GLU A 160 20.67 -21.03 20.25
N ASP A 161 19.91 -20.30 19.42
CA ASP A 161 19.78 -18.83 19.48
C ASP A 161 18.76 -18.33 20.52
N LEU A 162 17.87 -19.19 21.02
CA LEU A 162 16.89 -18.77 22.03
C LEU A 162 17.58 -18.31 23.32
N PRO A 163 17.08 -17.27 24.02
CA PRO A 163 17.61 -16.84 25.31
C PRO A 163 17.64 -17.96 26.34
N GLU A 164 18.57 -17.88 27.32
CA GLU A 164 18.60 -18.83 28.43
C GLU A 164 17.32 -18.69 29.27
N GLY A 165 16.71 -19.87 29.57
CA GLY A 165 15.49 -19.92 30.39
C GLY A 165 14.19 -19.81 29.59
N GLU A 166 14.25 -19.59 28.29
CA GLU A 166 13.06 -19.61 27.44
C GLU A 166 12.52 -21.04 27.27
N GLU A 167 11.18 -21.17 27.33
CA GLU A 167 10.50 -22.45 27.16
C GLU A 167 10.58 -22.91 25.71
N ILE A 168 11.11 -24.09 25.46
CA ILE A 168 11.23 -24.67 24.13
C ILE A 168 10.07 -25.63 23.90
N SER A 169 9.12 -25.20 23.09
CA SER A 169 7.90 -25.93 22.79
C SER A 169 7.87 -26.51 21.37
N PHE A 170 7.15 -27.62 21.26
CA PHE A 170 6.91 -28.38 20.03
C PHE A 170 5.44 -28.64 19.87
N TYR A 171 5.01 -28.74 18.63
CA TYR A 171 3.67 -29.20 18.28
C TYR A 171 3.76 -30.44 17.41
N GLN A 172 3.02 -31.47 17.79
CA GLN A 172 2.96 -32.75 17.11
C GLN A 172 1.57 -32.98 16.54
N GLN A 173 1.51 -33.42 15.28
CA GLN A 173 0.30 -33.88 14.60
C GLN A 173 0.60 -35.17 13.84
N GLY A 174 0.17 -36.29 14.41
CA GLY A 174 0.54 -37.63 13.91
C GLY A 174 2.05 -37.85 13.91
N GLU A 175 2.64 -38.17 12.76
CA GLU A 175 4.07 -38.38 12.58
C GLU A 175 4.89 -37.07 12.49
N PHE A 176 4.23 -35.95 12.24
CA PHE A 176 4.87 -34.66 12.06
C PHE A 176 5.06 -33.95 13.39
N VAL A 177 6.24 -33.40 13.60
CA VAL A 177 6.58 -32.55 14.76
C VAL A 177 7.35 -31.35 14.30
N ASP A 178 7.02 -30.17 14.84
CA ASP A 178 7.74 -28.94 14.57
C ASP A 178 8.06 -28.15 15.84
N LEU A 179 9.21 -27.46 15.84
CA LEU A 179 9.59 -26.46 16.85
C LEU A 179 8.72 -25.22 16.64
N CYS A 180 7.91 -24.88 17.63
CA CYS A 180 6.96 -23.78 17.47
C CYS A 180 6.46 -23.25 18.83
N ALA A 181 6.27 -21.93 18.92
CA ALA A 181 5.66 -21.28 20.09
C ALA A 181 4.11 -21.34 20.09
N GLY A 182 3.49 -21.59 18.94
CA GLY A 182 2.04 -21.55 18.78
C GLY A 182 1.48 -20.15 18.58
N PRO A 183 0.17 -19.91 18.78
CA PRO A 183 -0.87 -20.91 19.05
C PRO A 183 -1.27 -21.74 17.83
N HIS A 184 -1.89 -22.90 18.09
CA HIS A 184 -2.44 -23.78 17.07
C HIS A 184 -3.88 -24.25 17.39
N LEU A 185 -4.60 -24.67 16.36
CA LEU A 185 -5.90 -25.34 16.48
C LEU A 185 -5.78 -26.66 17.23
N MET A 186 -6.91 -27.27 17.60
CA MET A 186 -6.93 -28.54 18.36
C MET A 186 -6.69 -29.75 17.48
N SER A 187 -7.09 -29.70 16.19
CA SER A 187 -6.87 -30.78 15.24
C SER A 187 -6.67 -30.27 13.82
N THR A 188 -6.07 -31.10 12.96
CA THR A 188 -5.86 -30.77 11.54
C THR A 188 -7.16 -30.60 10.77
N LYS A 189 -8.27 -31.20 11.20
CA LYS A 189 -9.59 -31.07 10.58
C LYS A 189 -10.16 -29.66 10.69
N GLU A 190 -9.85 -28.93 11.77
CA GLU A 190 -10.33 -27.59 12.03
C GLU A 190 -9.75 -26.56 11.03
N VAL A 191 -8.65 -26.89 10.35
CA VAL A 191 -8.12 -26.10 9.23
C VAL A 191 -9.13 -26.00 8.08
N GLY A 192 -9.98 -27.02 7.92
CA GLY A 192 -10.96 -27.04 6.83
C GLY A 192 -10.32 -27.28 5.46
N LYS A 193 -10.99 -26.79 4.41
CA LYS A 193 -10.55 -27.01 3.01
C LYS A 193 -10.32 -25.73 2.24
N ALA A 194 -10.43 -24.58 2.93
CA ALA A 194 -10.33 -23.26 2.32
C ALA A 194 -8.88 -22.73 2.37
N PHE A 195 -7.96 -23.46 1.76
CA PHE A 195 -6.55 -23.06 1.63
C PHE A 195 -6.06 -23.22 0.19
N LYS A 196 -5.02 -22.46 -0.16
CA LYS A 196 -4.39 -22.49 -1.49
C LYS A 196 -2.92 -22.12 -1.41
N ILE A 197 -2.08 -22.86 -2.16
CA ILE A 197 -0.69 -22.48 -2.40
C ILE A 197 -0.69 -21.40 -3.49
N MET A 198 -0.03 -20.28 -3.23
CA MET A 198 -0.10 -19.09 -4.08
C MET A 198 1.13 -18.91 -4.97
N SER A 199 2.32 -19.11 -4.41
CA SER A 199 3.58 -18.90 -5.14
C SER A 199 4.76 -19.52 -4.40
N LEU A 200 5.91 -19.57 -5.11
CA LEU A 200 7.20 -19.89 -4.51
C LEU A 200 8.21 -18.78 -4.83
N ALA A 201 9.17 -18.59 -3.94
CA ALA A 201 10.28 -17.64 -4.11
C ALA A 201 11.53 -18.18 -3.42
N GLY A 202 12.70 -17.69 -3.84
CA GLY A 202 13.95 -17.89 -3.10
C GLY A 202 14.00 -16.95 -1.88
N ALA A 203 14.48 -17.43 -0.76
CA ALA A 203 14.73 -16.64 0.43
C ALA A 203 16.03 -17.11 1.11
N TYR A 204 16.95 -16.18 1.35
CA TYR A 204 18.18 -16.53 2.06
C TYR A 204 17.88 -16.77 3.55
N TRP A 205 18.47 -17.84 4.12
CA TRP A 205 18.35 -18.11 5.54
C TRP A 205 18.78 -16.89 6.37
N ARG A 206 17.92 -16.47 7.29
CA ARG A 206 18.11 -15.24 8.13
C ARG A 206 18.24 -13.94 7.34
N GLY A 207 17.84 -13.93 6.06
CA GLY A 207 17.91 -12.73 5.21
C GLY A 207 19.32 -12.32 4.79
N ASP A 208 20.32 -13.16 5.01
CA ASP A 208 21.71 -12.91 4.62
C ASP A 208 22.04 -13.65 3.32
N GLU A 209 22.47 -12.92 2.31
CA GLU A 209 22.82 -13.46 0.98
C GLU A 209 24.02 -14.44 0.98
N HIS A 210 24.79 -14.50 2.06
CA HIS A 210 25.88 -15.43 2.23
C HIS A 210 25.43 -16.78 2.78
N ASN A 211 24.20 -16.89 3.27
CA ASN A 211 23.61 -18.10 3.79
C ASN A 211 22.93 -18.91 2.70
N GLN A 212 22.52 -20.15 3.05
CA GLN A 212 21.78 -21.04 2.16
C GLN A 212 20.52 -20.38 1.62
N MET A 213 20.31 -20.46 0.31
CA MET A 213 19.04 -20.05 -0.31
C MET A 213 18.01 -21.16 -0.12
N LEU A 214 16.93 -20.83 0.58
CA LEU A 214 15.79 -21.70 0.81
C LEU A 214 14.68 -21.42 -0.22
N THR A 215 13.77 -22.36 -0.39
CA THR A 215 12.52 -22.17 -1.12
C THR A 215 11.45 -21.73 -0.15
N ARG A 216 10.91 -20.54 -0.32
CA ARG A 216 9.76 -20.01 0.41
C ARG A 216 8.49 -20.33 -0.33
N LEU A 217 7.64 -21.13 0.28
CA LEU A 217 6.34 -21.52 -0.27
C LEU A 217 5.25 -20.67 0.38
N TYR A 218 4.65 -19.75 -0.40
CA TYR A 218 3.56 -18.90 0.05
C TYR A 218 2.21 -19.56 -0.14
N ALA A 219 1.36 -19.49 0.88
CA ALA A 219 0.00 -20.01 0.83
C ALA A 219 -0.96 -19.13 1.64
N THR A 220 -2.26 -19.34 1.48
CA THR A 220 -3.29 -18.66 2.25
C THR A 220 -4.34 -19.64 2.74
N ALA A 221 -5.04 -19.28 3.82
CA ALA A 221 -6.17 -20.03 4.36
C ALA A 221 -7.23 -19.08 4.92
N PHE A 222 -8.48 -19.51 4.83
CA PHE A 222 -9.67 -18.82 5.31
C PHE A 222 -10.60 -19.81 6.04
N ALA A 223 -11.54 -19.28 6.83
CA ALA A 223 -12.52 -20.11 7.49
C ALA A 223 -13.49 -20.77 6.49
N LYS A 224 -13.80 -20.09 5.39
CA LYS A 224 -14.79 -20.51 4.40
C LYS A 224 -14.24 -20.50 2.98
N LYS A 225 -14.83 -21.34 2.15
CA LYS A 225 -14.43 -21.49 0.74
C LYS A 225 -14.76 -20.25 -0.10
N ASP A 226 -15.89 -19.61 0.16
CA ASP A 226 -16.30 -18.37 -0.51
C ASP A 226 -15.35 -17.20 -0.23
N GLU A 227 -14.81 -17.11 1.00
CA GLU A 227 -13.77 -16.14 1.36
C GLU A 227 -12.47 -16.37 0.57
N LEU A 228 -12.05 -17.65 0.45
CA LEU A 228 -10.88 -18.03 -0.34
C LEU A 228 -11.09 -17.71 -1.84
N GLU A 229 -12.26 -18.06 -2.39
CA GLU A 229 -12.59 -17.78 -3.80
C GLU A 229 -12.62 -16.28 -4.10
N ALA A 230 -13.19 -15.49 -3.19
CA ALA A 230 -13.16 -14.03 -3.28
C ALA A 230 -11.73 -13.48 -3.26
N TYR A 231 -10.89 -13.99 -2.35
CA TYR A 231 -9.48 -13.59 -2.28
C TYR A 231 -8.69 -13.97 -3.54
N ILE A 232 -8.88 -15.19 -4.08
CA ILE A 232 -8.22 -15.61 -5.32
C ILE A 232 -8.65 -14.71 -6.48
N THR A 233 -9.95 -14.43 -6.62
CA THR A 233 -10.48 -13.52 -7.65
C THR A 233 -9.86 -12.13 -7.53
N MET A 234 -9.78 -11.60 -6.31
CA MET A 234 -9.14 -10.31 -6.03
C MET A 234 -7.66 -10.31 -6.46
N MET A 235 -6.91 -11.38 -6.14
CA MET A 235 -5.50 -11.50 -6.52
C MET A 235 -5.28 -11.64 -8.03
N GLU A 236 -6.19 -12.33 -8.74
CA GLU A 236 -6.15 -12.42 -10.20
C GLU A 236 -6.45 -11.06 -10.85
N GLU A 237 -7.43 -10.32 -10.34
CA GLU A 237 -7.71 -8.95 -10.78
C GLU A 237 -6.52 -8.02 -10.50
N ALA A 238 -5.86 -8.15 -9.33
CA ALA A 238 -4.65 -7.41 -9.01
C ALA A 238 -3.54 -7.64 -10.04
N LYS A 239 -3.30 -8.92 -10.42
CA LYS A 239 -2.31 -9.27 -11.46
C LYS A 239 -2.63 -8.68 -12.83
N LYS A 240 -3.91 -8.64 -13.22
CA LYS A 240 -4.35 -8.05 -14.49
C LYS A 240 -4.13 -6.53 -14.50
N ARG A 241 -4.25 -5.89 -13.33
CA ARG A 241 -4.14 -4.44 -13.14
C ARG A 241 -2.73 -3.96 -12.81
N ASP A 242 -1.75 -4.85 -12.66
CA ASP A 242 -0.38 -4.52 -12.26
C ASP A 242 0.18 -3.36 -13.11
N HIS A 243 0.51 -2.25 -12.45
CA HIS A 243 0.97 -1.02 -13.09
C HIS A 243 2.25 -1.22 -13.90
N ARG A 244 3.11 -2.19 -13.53
CA ARG A 244 4.35 -2.49 -14.25
C ARG A 244 4.06 -3.10 -15.63
N LYS A 245 3.07 -4.00 -15.69
CA LYS A 245 2.58 -4.60 -16.91
C LYS A 245 1.85 -3.58 -17.78
N LEU A 246 0.83 -2.95 -17.23
CA LEU A 246 0.02 -1.95 -17.95
C LEU A 246 0.84 -0.73 -18.36
N GLY A 247 1.74 -0.26 -17.51
CA GLY A 247 2.62 0.86 -17.82
C GLY A 247 3.53 0.60 -19.02
N LYS A 248 4.06 -0.63 -19.13
CA LYS A 248 4.84 -1.08 -20.30
C LYS A 248 3.96 -1.20 -21.55
N GLU A 249 2.80 -1.86 -21.45
CA GLU A 249 1.86 -2.07 -22.58
C GLU A 249 1.33 -0.75 -23.15
N LEU A 250 1.07 0.24 -22.27
CA LEU A 250 0.57 1.55 -22.65
C LEU A 250 1.67 2.58 -22.97
N GLY A 251 2.95 2.21 -22.83
CA GLY A 251 4.09 3.08 -23.10
C GLY A 251 4.18 4.28 -22.14
N LEU A 252 3.94 4.08 -20.84
CA LEU A 252 3.90 5.16 -19.84
C LEU A 252 5.26 5.38 -19.17
N PHE A 253 5.93 4.31 -18.78
CA PHE A 253 7.24 4.38 -18.12
C PHE A 253 8.04 3.09 -18.32
N MET A 254 9.32 3.17 -18.01
CA MET A 254 10.19 2.00 -17.97
C MET A 254 11.14 2.07 -16.77
N MET A 255 11.61 0.91 -16.33
CA MET A 255 12.71 0.76 -15.39
C MET A 255 13.94 0.25 -16.18
N HIS A 256 15.14 0.72 -15.82
CA HIS A 256 16.37 0.36 -16.50
C HIS A 256 17.47 -0.02 -15.52
N GLU A 257 18.34 -0.94 -15.89
CA GLU A 257 19.44 -1.44 -15.05
C GLU A 257 20.48 -0.37 -14.67
N ALA A 258 20.63 0.66 -15.52
CA ALA A 258 21.49 1.81 -15.22
C ALA A 258 21.02 2.64 -14.02
N GLY A 259 19.74 2.47 -13.58
CA GLY A 259 19.15 3.20 -12.45
C GLY A 259 18.13 2.33 -11.73
N PRO A 260 18.54 1.32 -10.94
CA PRO A 260 17.60 0.49 -10.19
C PRO A 260 16.79 1.33 -9.19
N GLY A 261 15.47 1.31 -9.33
CA GLY A 261 14.56 2.13 -8.51
C GLY A 261 14.37 3.57 -9.00
N PHE A 262 14.91 3.93 -10.17
CA PHE A 262 14.71 5.24 -10.80
C PHE A 262 13.79 5.09 -12.02
N PRO A 263 12.53 5.57 -11.98
CA PRO A 263 11.61 5.43 -13.10
C PRO A 263 11.93 6.41 -14.23
N PHE A 264 11.87 5.91 -15.47
CA PHE A 264 11.97 6.72 -16.68
C PHE A 264 10.57 6.89 -17.27
N PHE A 265 10.04 8.11 -17.29
CA PHE A 265 8.76 8.39 -17.91
C PHE A 265 8.90 8.52 -19.44
N LEU A 266 8.06 7.80 -20.16
CA LEU A 266 7.95 7.88 -21.61
C LEU A 266 7.00 9.01 -22.02
N PRO A 267 6.93 9.40 -23.32
CA PRO A 267 6.10 10.55 -23.74
C PRO A 267 4.65 10.51 -23.25
N LYS A 268 3.96 9.37 -23.38
CA LYS A 268 2.57 9.22 -22.88
C LYS A 268 2.48 9.30 -21.36
N GLY A 269 3.48 8.77 -20.66
CA GLY A 269 3.58 8.89 -19.21
C GLY A 269 3.81 10.32 -18.76
N MET A 270 4.59 11.10 -19.51
CA MET A 270 4.77 12.53 -19.22
C MET A 270 3.50 13.35 -19.44
N VAL A 271 2.69 13.01 -20.44
CA VAL A 271 1.37 13.64 -20.60
C VAL A 271 0.50 13.40 -19.38
N LEU A 272 0.42 12.13 -18.92
CA LEU A 272 -0.32 11.76 -17.71
C LEU A 272 0.19 12.52 -16.49
N LYS A 273 1.52 12.50 -16.27
CA LYS A 273 2.17 13.18 -15.14
C LYS A 273 1.90 14.69 -15.16
N ASN A 274 2.12 15.36 -16.29
CA ASN A 274 1.91 16.79 -16.41
C ASN A 274 0.43 17.17 -16.19
N THR A 275 -0.51 16.41 -16.73
CA THR A 275 -1.95 16.63 -16.50
C THR A 275 -2.30 16.58 -15.00
N LEU A 276 -1.70 15.65 -14.27
CA LEU A 276 -1.87 15.54 -12.82
C LEU A 276 -1.23 16.72 -12.07
N LEU A 277 -0.02 17.13 -12.47
CA LEU A 277 0.68 18.29 -11.90
C LEU A 277 -0.06 19.61 -12.18
N ASP A 278 -0.67 19.77 -13.35
CA ASP A 278 -1.47 20.96 -13.68
C ASP A 278 -2.75 21.01 -12.83
N TYR A 279 -3.38 19.87 -12.58
CA TYR A 279 -4.49 19.77 -11.63
C TYR A 279 -4.03 20.16 -10.21
N TRP A 280 -2.89 19.67 -9.76
CA TRP A 280 -2.29 20.06 -8.48
C TRP A 280 -2.12 21.58 -8.38
N ARG A 281 -1.52 22.22 -9.40
CA ARG A 281 -1.32 23.68 -9.43
C ARG A 281 -2.64 24.45 -9.37
N GLU A 282 -3.67 23.94 -10.06
CA GLU A 282 -4.98 24.59 -10.06
C GLU A 282 -5.61 24.61 -8.67
N ILE A 283 -5.70 23.45 -8.00
CA ILE A 283 -6.33 23.36 -6.67
C ILE A 283 -5.53 24.11 -5.60
N HIS A 284 -4.19 24.08 -5.69
CA HIS A 284 -3.33 24.78 -4.75
C HIS A 284 -3.45 26.31 -4.90
N ARG A 285 -3.48 26.80 -6.12
CA ARG A 285 -3.70 28.23 -6.37
C ARG A 285 -5.06 28.68 -5.82
N LYS A 286 -6.11 27.91 -6.03
CA LYS A 286 -7.44 28.18 -5.45
C LYS A 286 -7.42 28.20 -3.92
N ALA A 287 -6.62 27.36 -3.30
CA ALA A 287 -6.45 27.27 -1.84
C ALA A 287 -5.44 28.30 -1.28
N GLY A 288 -4.92 29.22 -2.11
CA GLY A 288 -4.02 30.31 -1.69
C GLY A 288 -2.58 29.88 -1.44
N TYR A 289 -2.12 28.78 -2.05
CA TYR A 289 -0.71 28.39 -2.01
C TYR A 289 0.12 29.15 -3.04
N VAL A 290 1.36 29.45 -2.68
CA VAL A 290 2.41 29.93 -3.60
C VAL A 290 3.35 28.76 -3.94
N GLU A 291 3.74 28.64 -5.20
CA GLU A 291 4.66 27.59 -5.66
C GLU A 291 6.11 28.07 -5.50
N ILE A 292 6.95 27.24 -4.88
CA ILE A 292 8.39 27.45 -4.74
C ILE A 292 9.16 26.30 -5.37
N SER A 293 10.48 26.46 -5.51
CA SER A 293 11.39 25.41 -5.92
C SER A 293 12.71 25.54 -5.18
N THR A 294 13.21 24.43 -4.63
CA THR A 294 14.46 24.39 -3.88
C THR A 294 15.49 23.49 -4.57
N PRO A 295 16.81 23.75 -4.42
CA PRO A 295 17.85 22.96 -5.06
C PRO A 295 17.84 21.50 -4.60
N VAL A 296 18.26 20.61 -5.51
CA VAL A 296 18.31 19.16 -5.22
C VAL A 296 19.54 18.79 -4.37
N ILE A 297 20.67 19.49 -4.56
CA ILE A 297 21.93 19.24 -3.85
C ILE A 297 22.19 20.40 -2.91
N LEU A 298 22.34 20.13 -1.61
CA LEU A 298 22.56 21.11 -0.57
C LEU A 298 23.66 20.64 0.40
N ASN A 299 24.35 21.61 1.01
CA ASN A 299 25.48 21.37 1.91
C ASN A 299 25.05 20.62 3.19
N ARG A 300 25.93 19.82 3.73
CA ARG A 300 25.75 19.01 4.94
C ARG A 300 25.24 19.84 6.13
N SER A 301 25.73 21.06 6.32
CA SER A 301 25.35 21.90 7.48
C SER A 301 23.83 22.13 7.57
N LEU A 302 23.14 22.23 6.44
CA LEU A 302 21.68 22.35 6.40
C LEU A 302 21.00 21.09 7.00
N TRP A 303 21.53 19.92 6.68
CA TRP A 303 21.00 18.63 7.12
C TRP A 303 21.30 18.35 8.59
N GLU A 304 22.43 18.85 9.10
CA GLU A 304 22.77 18.84 10.52
C GLU A 304 21.83 19.77 11.32
N THR A 305 21.63 20.99 10.84
CA THR A 305 20.71 21.95 11.47
C THR A 305 19.29 21.39 11.54
N SER A 306 18.81 20.74 10.48
CA SER A 306 17.47 20.17 10.43
C SER A 306 17.33 18.81 11.17
N GLY A 307 18.43 18.18 11.60
CA GLY A 307 18.45 16.86 12.25
C GLY A 307 18.40 15.67 11.28
N HIS A 308 18.24 15.90 9.98
CA HIS A 308 18.19 14.79 9.02
C HIS A 308 19.49 14.01 8.94
N TRP A 309 20.64 14.67 9.19
CA TRP A 309 21.94 14.00 9.17
C TRP A 309 22.07 12.95 10.26
N ASP A 310 21.49 13.18 11.43
CA ASP A 310 21.56 12.28 12.57
C ASP A 310 20.50 11.15 12.49
N HIS A 311 19.26 11.49 12.13
CA HIS A 311 18.11 10.57 12.16
C HIS A 311 17.77 9.89 10.83
N TYR A 312 18.29 10.40 9.69
CA TYR A 312 17.86 9.93 8.36
C TYR A 312 19.01 9.59 7.41
N LYS A 313 20.27 9.70 7.86
CA LYS A 313 21.49 9.55 7.03
C LYS A 313 21.53 8.27 6.19
N ASN A 314 21.07 7.15 6.75
CA ASN A 314 21.09 5.84 6.09
C ASN A 314 20.21 5.80 4.81
N ASN A 315 19.27 6.72 4.70
CA ASN A 315 18.37 6.86 3.56
C ASN A 315 18.77 8.00 2.61
N MET A 316 19.92 8.65 2.84
CA MET A 316 20.39 9.78 2.04
C MET A 316 21.48 9.36 1.05
N TYR A 317 21.47 9.97 -0.14
CA TYR A 317 22.61 9.98 -1.04
C TYR A 317 23.50 11.14 -0.70
N THR A 318 24.77 10.90 -0.46
CA THR A 318 25.77 11.91 -0.13
C THR A 318 26.88 11.95 -1.16
N THR A 319 27.54 13.09 -1.32
CA THR A 319 28.69 13.30 -2.20
C THR A 319 29.64 14.32 -1.60
N VAL A 320 30.88 14.32 -2.09
CA VAL A 320 31.89 15.31 -1.69
C VAL A 320 32.18 16.20 -2.90
N ILE A 321 32.06 17.50 -2.73
CA ILE A 321 32.36 18.51 -3.75
C ILE A 321 33.34 19.50 -3.16
N ASP A 322 34.51 19.69 -3.79
CA ASP A 322 35.57 20.59 -3.33
C ASP A 322 36.04 20.34 -1.89
N GLY A 323 35.96 19.09 -1.43
CA GLY A 323 36.36 18.69 -0.06
C GLY A 323 35.26 18.88 0.99
N GLU A 324 34.08 19.31 0.60
CA GLU A 324 32.91 19.51 1.47
C GLU A 324 31.84 18.47 1.23
N ASP A 325 31.15 18.03 2.30
CA ASP A 325 30.03 17.09 2.23
C ASP A 325 28.75 17.77 1.75
N TYR A 326 28.09 17.16 0.77
CA TYR A 326 26.76 17.53 0.28
C TYR A 326 25.82 16.33 0.33
N ALA A 327 24.53 16.59 0.37
CA ALA A 327 23.52 15.57 0.21
C ALA A 327 22.52 15.94 -0.90
N ILE A 328 22.04 14.90 -1.59
CA ILE A 328 20.89 14.99 -2.47
C ILE A 328 19.66 14.96 -1.58
N LYS A 329 18.78 15.95 -1.69
CA LYS A 329 17.66 16.12 -0.74
C LYS A 329 16.75 14.89 -0.66
N PRO A 330 16.56 14.32 0.54
CA PRO A 330 15.57 13.26 0.78
C PRO A 330 14.18 13.82 1.10
N MET A 331 14.12 15.11 1.45
CA MET A 331 12.95 15.88 1.84
C MET A 331 13.11 17.34 1.41
N ASN A 332 12.00 18.07 1.29
CA ASN A 332 12.00 19.46 0.83
C ASN A 332 12.01 20.48 1.97
N CYS A 333 11.65 20.08 3.18
CA CYS A 333 11.42 20.96 4.32
C CYS A 333 12.58 21.90 4.66
N PRO A 334 13.87 21.49 4.73
CA PRO A 334 14.94 22.45 5.04
C PRO A 334 15.10 23.54 3.98
N GLY A 335 14.89 23.19 2.70
CA GLY A 335 14.90 24.19 1.62
C GLY A 335 13.75 25.18 1.75
N GLY A 336 12.53 24.71 2.06
CA GLY A 336 11.36 25.55 2.31
C GLY A 336 11.56 26.51 3.48
N VAL A 337 12.19 26.05 4.54
CA VAL A 337 12.57 26.87 5.70
C VAL A 337 13.50 28.02 5.30
N LEU A 338 14.50 27.76 4.44
CA LEU A 338 15.39 28.81 3.93
C LEU A 338 14.64 29.85 3.08
N VAL A 339 13.63 29.41 2.31
CA VAL A 339 12.79 30.34 1.53
C VAL A 339 11.94 31.19 2.48
N TYR A 340 11.36 30.63 3.55
CA TYR A 340 10.66 31.41 4.57
C TYR A 340 11.57 32.49 5.17
N ALA A 341 12.79 32.10 5.56
CA ALA A 341 13.76 32.98 6.21
C ALA A 341 14.39 34.04 5.29
N SER A 342 14.16 33.99 3.97
CA SER A 342 14.76 34.91 3.01
C SER A 342 14.25 36.35 3.15
N GLU A 343 13.12 36.57 3.83
CA GLU A 343 12.50 37.85 4.05
C GLU A 343 11.96 37.98 5.49
N PRO A 344 11.96 39.20 6.07
CA PRO A 344 11.27 39.46 7.33
C PRO A 344 9.77 39.18 7.20
N ARG A 345 9.18 38.51 8.20
CA ARG A 345 7.76 38.14 8.22
C ARG A 345 7.02 38.84 9.36
N SER A 346 5.75 39.12 9.15
CA SER A 346 4.83 39.58 10.18
C SER A 346 3.62 38.64 10.30
N TYR A 347 2.86 38.80 11.38
CA TYR A 347 1.61 38.04 11.57
C TYR A 347 0.60 38.21 10.43
N ARG A 348 0.71 39.30 9.64
CA ARG A 348 -0.15 39.58 8.48
C ARG A 348 0.19 38.75 7.26
N ASP A 349 1.41 38.22 7.21
CA ASP A 349 1.88 37.32 6.14
C ASP A 349 1.50 35.85 6.40
N LEU A 350 0.97 35.56 7.59
CA LEU A 350 0.59 34.22 8.02
C LEU A 350 -0.93 34.01 7.98
N PRO A 351 -1.41 32.82 7.60
CA PRO A 351 -0.63 31.65 7.25
C PRO A 351 0.03 31.76 5.87
N LEU A 352 1.32 31.44 5.78
CA LEU A 352 2.06 31.38 4.52
C LEU A 352 2.11 29.92 4.03
N ARG A 353 1.42 29.63 2.92
CA ARG A 353 1.32 28.29 2.34
C ARG A 353 2.24 28.19 1.13
N MET A 354 3.36 27.48 1.26
CA MET A 354 4.36 27.30 0.20
C MET A 354 4.30 25.86 -0.30
N GLY A 355 3.89 25.66 -1.56
CA GLY A 355 3.86 24.37 -2.23
C GLY A 355 5.08 24.15 -3.10
N GLU A 356 5.57 22.92 -3.17
CA GLU A 356 6.69 22.52 -4.01
C GLU A 356 6.43 21.15 -4.64
N LEU A 357 6.52 21.08 -5.97
CA LEU A 357 6.65 19.81 -6.66
C LEU A 357 8.11 19.35 -6.60
N GLY A 358 8.53 18.93 -5.41
CA GLY A 358 9.92 18.71 -5.07
C GLY A 358 10.43 17.34 -5.49
N LEU A 359 11.50 17.31 -6.30
CA LEU A 359 12.19 16.08 -6.67
C LEU A 359 13.11 15.65 -5.53
N VAL A 360 12.80 14.51 -4.90
CA VAL A 360 13.55 13.95 -3.78
C VAL A 360 14.13 12.58 -4.10
N HIS A 361 15.20 12.21 -3.40
CA HIS A 361 15.88 10.93 -3.57
C HIS A 361 16.04 10.25 -2.22
N ARG A 362 15.68 8.96 -2.15
CA ARG A 362 15.82 8.14 -0.94
C ARG A 362 16.50 6.82 -1.27
N HIS A 363 17.49 6.45 -0.48
CA HIS A 363 18.19 5.18 -0.64
C HIS A 363 17.34 4.02 -0.07
N GLU A 364 16.33 3.63 -0.85
CA GLU A 364 15.53 2.45 -0.52
C GLU A 364 16.31 1.16 -0.79
N LYS A 365 16.18 0.16 0.09
CA LYS A 365 16.83 -1.14 -0.09
C LYS A 365 16.29 -1.84 -1.34
N SER A 366 17.17 -2.55 -2.08
CA SER A 366 16.82 -3.20 -3.35
C SER A 366 15.63 -4.16 -3.24
N GLY A 367 15.52 -4.92 -2.16
CA GLY A 367 14.40 -5.85 -1.92
C GLY A 367 13.05 -5.19 -1.66
N GLN A 368 13.01 -3.89 -1.45
CA GLN A 368 11.78 -3.13 -1.21
C GLN A 368 11.26 -2.43 -2.48
N LEU A 369 12.04 -2.36 -3.55
CA LEU A 369 11.67 -1.67 -4.78
C LEU A 369 10.50 -2.37 -5.48
N HIS A 370 9.49 -1.59 -5.90
CA HIS A 370 8.29 -2.14 -6.53
C HIS A 370 7.68 -1.18 -7.57
N GLY A 371 8.16 -1.26 -8.81
CA GLY A 371 7.66 -0.41 -9.90
C GLY A 371 7.63 1.07 -9.53
N LEU A 372 6.49 1.75 -9.73
CA LEU A 372 6.27 3.12 -9.30
C LEU A 372 5.85 3.25 -7.81
N MET A 373 5.47 2.15 -7.16
CA MET A 373 4.95 2.17 -5.78
C MET A 373 6.06 2.45 -4.76
N ARG A 374 7.29 1.98 -5.02
CA ARG A 374 8.46 2.24 -4.18
C ARG A 374 9.70 2.43 -5.02
N VAL A 375 10.15 3.66 -5.09
CA VAL A 375 11.21 4.16 -5.97
C VAL A 375 12.28 4.88 -5.18
N ARG A 376 13.44 5.13 -5.79
CA ARG A 376 14.56 5.88 -5.21
C ARG A 376 14.58 7.35 -5.60
N CYS A 377 13.80 7.74 -6.61
CA CYS A 377 13.64 9.11 -7.06
C CYS A 377 12.17 9.37 -7.37
N PHE A 378 11.59 10.39 -6.77
CA PHE A 378 10.18 10.72 -6.97
C PHE A 378 9.91 12.21 -6.75
N THR A 379 8.82 12.67 -7.35
CA THR A 379 8.30 14.02 -7.15
C THR A 379 7.29 13.99 -6.01
N GLN A 380 7.55 14.74 -4.95
CA GLN A 380 6.63 14.90 -3.83
C GLN A 380 5.78 16.15 -4.03
N ASP A 381 4.47 16.04 -3.86
CA ASP A 381 3.54 17.17 -3.88
C ASP A 381 3.53 17.90 -2.52
N ASP A 382 4.69 18.33 -2.12
CA ASP A 382 4.96 18.83 -0.79
C ASP A 382 4.44 20.27 -0.60
N ALA A 383 4.07 20.60 0.63
CA ALA A 383 3.93 21.98 1.02
C ALA A 383 4.22 22.18 2.50
N HIS A 384 4.70 23.37 2.79
CA HIS A 384 5.02 23.83 4.13
C HIS A 384 4.17 25.06 4.45
N ILE A 385 3.40 24.97 5.52
CA ILE A 385 2.51 26.05 5.96
C ILE A 385 3.10 26.60 7.25
N PHE A 386 3.49 27.88 7.23
CA PHE A 386 3.96 28.59 8.40
C PHE A 386 2.81 29.42 8.95
N MET A 387 2.57 29.35 10.27
CA MET A 387 1.37 29.93 10.87
C MET A 387 1.58 30.33 12.33
N THR A 388 0.62 31.08 12.85
CA THR A 388 0.52 31.35 14.29
C THR A 388 -0.18 30.18 15.00
N PRO A 389 -0.06 30.05 16.34
CA PRO A 389 -0.74 28.99 17.10
C PRO A 389 -2.25 28.97 16.91
N GLU A 390 -2.89 30.13 16.77
CA GLU A 390 -4.35 30.26 16.61
C GLU A 390 -4.86 29.73 15.27
N GLN A 391 -3.98 29.66 14.26
CA GLN A 391 -4.32 29.24 12.90
C GLN A 391 -4.22 27.71 12.68
N ILE A 392 -3.64 26.95 13.63
CA ILE A 392 -3.35 25.51 13.48
C ILE A 392 -4.58 24.71 13.04
N LYS A 393 -5.69 24.85 13.74
CA LYS A 393 -6.91 24.08 13.47
C LYS A 393 -7.49 24.35 12.10
N ASP A 394 -7.55 25.62 11.70
CA ASP A 394 -8.12 26.01 10.42
C ASP A 394 -7.23 25.53 9.26
N GLU A 395 -5.92 25.56 9.42
CA GLU A 395 -4.99 25.05 8.41
C GLU A 395 -5.07 23.53 8.29
N ILE A 396 -5.17 22.78 9.39
CA ILE A 396 -5.38 21.32 9.34
C ILE A 396 -6.69 20.97 8.62
N LYS A 397 -7.80 21.70 8.93
CA LYS A 397 -9.09 21.51 8.26
C LYS A 397 -8.99 21.83 6.76
N GLY A 398 -8.29 22.90 6.39
CA GLY A 398 -8.08 23.28 5.00
C GLY A 398 -7.32 22.20 4.22
N VAL A 399 -6.27 21.64 4.82
CA VAL A 399 -5.51 20.54 4.19
C VAL A 399 -6.33 19.27 4.09
N ALA A 400 -7.06 18.88 5.13
CA ALA A 400 -7.94 17.71 5.09
C ALA A 400 -9.02 17.85 4.01
N GLY A 401 -9.59 19.05 3.85
CA GLY A 401 -10.53 19.38 2.78
C GLY A 401 -9.92 19.22 1.38
N LEU A 402 -8.68 19.69 1.19
CA LEU A 402 -7.93 19.55 -0.07
C LEU A 402 -7.66 18.07 -0.41
N ILE A 403 -7.23 17.27 0.57
CA ILE A 403 -7.02 15.83 0.40
C ILE A 403 -8.32 15.13 0.01
N ASN A 404 -9.43 15.46 0.68
CA ASN A 404 -10.74 14.91 0.35
C ASN A 404 -11.20 15.30 -1.07
N GLU A 405 -10.96 16.53 -1.52
CA GLU A 405 -11.24 16.97 -2.90
C GLU A 405 -10.49 16.11 -3.91
N VAL A 406 -9.18 15.90 -3.68
CA VAL A 406 -8.34 15.07 -4.54
C VAL A 406 -8.87 13.63 -4.61
N TYR A 407 -9.11 13.00 -3.47
CA TYR A 407 -9.50 11.58 -3.46
C TYR A 407 -10.90 11.36 -4.04
N SER A 408 -11.81 12.29 -3.77
CA SER A 408 -13.17 12.25 -4.32
C SER A 408 -13.19 12.36 -5.85
N LEU A 409 -12.32 13.18 -6.44
CA LEU A 409 -12.21 13.31 -7.90
C LEU A 409 -11.91 11.97 -8.59
N PHE A 410 -11.05 11.14 -7.98
CA PHE A 410 -10.71 9.83 -8.53
C PHE A 410 -11.64 8.70 -8.06
N GLY A 411 -12.57 8.99 -7.13
CA GLY A 411 -13.49 8.00 -6.55
C GLY A 411 -12.84 7.08 -5.52
N PHE A 412 -11.77 7.53 -4.87
CA PHE A 412 -11.10 6.79 -3.82
C PHE A 412 -11.82 6.92 -2.48
N GLN A 413 -11.86 5.80 -1.74
CA GLN A 413 -12.14 5.79 -0.31
C GLN A 413 -10.82 5.84 0.46
N TYR A 414 -10.88 6.31 1.71
CA TYR A 414 -9.71 6.36 2.58
C TYR A 414 -10.11 6.19 4.05
N HIS A 415 -9.15 5.79 4.86
CA HIS A 415 -9.25 5.85 6.32
C HIS A 415 -8.11 6.73 6.88
N VAL A 416 -8.28 7.16 8.12
CA VAL A 416 -7.39 8.14 8.75
C VAL A 416 -6.73 7.52 9.98
N GLU A 417 -5.43 7.75 10.12
CA GLU A 417 -4.65 7.36 11.30
C GLU A 417 -3.99 8.58 11.93
N LEU A 418 -4.02 8.64 13.26
CA LEU A 418 -3.25 9.60 14.05
C LEU A 418 -2.02 8.91 14.61
N SER A 419 -0.85 9.22 14.06
CA SER A 419 0.42 8.62 14.43
C SER A 419 1.11 9.46 15.50
N THR A 420 1.44 8.82 16.64
CA THR A 420 2.02 9.47 17.80
C THR A 420 3.55 9.34 17.83
N ARG A 421 4.17 9.77 18.92
CA ARG A 421 5.62 9.90 19.07
C ARG A 421 6.36 8.57 18.91
N PRO A 422 7.37 8.48 18.01
CA PRO A 422 8.25 7.33 17.92
C PRO A 422 9.35 7.36 19.01
N GLU A 423 10.01 6.23 19.20
CA GLU A 423 11.09 6.05 20.16
C GLU A 423 12.30 6.97 19.85
N ASP A 424 12.71 7.03 18.57
CA ASP A 424 13.72 7.98 18.06
C ASP A 424 13.05 9.28 17.59
N SER A 425 13.05 10.29 18.47
CA SER A 425 12.37 11.57 18.23
C SER A 425 13.07 12.75 18.88
N MET A 426 12.83 13.94 18.32
CA MET A 426 13.29 15.23 18.86
C MET A 426 12.18 15.94 19.64
N GLY A 427 12.55 16.88 20.50
CA GLY A 427 11.64 17.77 21.20
C GLY A 427 11.24 17.29 22.60
N SER A 428 10.58 18.19 23.34
CA SER A 428 10.11 17.93 24.71
C SER A 428 8.80 17.12 24.70
N ASP A 429 8.49 16.52 25.86
CA ASP A 429 7.22 15.80 26.04
C ASP A 429 6.03 16.75 25.88
N GLU A 430 6.16 17.98 26.39
CA GLU A 430 5.14 19.03 26.31
C GLU A 430 4.85 19.43 24.86
N ASP A 431 5.87 19.59 24.00
CA ASP A 431 5.72 19.91 22.59
C ASP A 431 4.94 18.80 21.87
N TRP A 432 5.30 17.53 22.13
CA TRP A 432 4.65 16.39 21.54
C TRP A 432 3.19 16.22 21.97
N GLU A 433 2.89 16.43 23.26
CA GLU A 433 1.54 16.37 23.79
C GLU A 433 0.67 17.47 23.18
N MET A 434 1.15 18.71 23.16
CA MET A 434 0.46 19.85 22.56
C MET A 434 0.19 19.63 21.07
N ALA A 435 1.18 19.14 20.30
CA ALA A 435 1.04 18.86 18.87
C ALA A 435 0.03 17.73 18.61
N THR A 436 0.10 16.63 19.38
CA THR A 436 -0.80 15.49 19.24
C THR A 436 -2.24 15.89 19.56
N ASP A 437 -2.45 16.68 20.62
CA ASP A 437 -3.79 17.16 21.01
C ASP A 437 -4.37 18.15 19.99
N ALA A 438 -3.53 18.97 19.35
CA ALA A 438 -3.98 19.85 18.28
C ALA A 438 -4.48 19.05 17.06
N LEU A 439 -3.76 18.00 16.64
CA LEU A 439 -4.18 17.12 15.56
C LEU A 439 -5.46 16.35 15.92
N ARG A 440 -5.53 15.78 17.13
CA ARG A 440 -6.71 15.07 17.65
C ARG A 440 -7.93 15.97 17.65
N SER A 441 -7.82 17.16 18.23
CA SER A 441 -8.89 18.14 18.30
C SER A 441 -9.42 18.55 16.92
N ALA A 442 -8.55 18.68 15.92
CA ALA A 442 -8.96 18.99 14.55
C ALA A 442 -9.74 17.81 13.91
N LEU A 443 -9.30 16.57 14.11
CA LEU A 443 -10.02 15.38 13.62
C LEU A 443 -11.39 15.23 14.26
N ASP A 444 -11.49 15.46 15.57
CA ASP A 444 -12.75 15.39 16.33
C ASP A 444 -13.76 16.45 15.83
N GLU A 445 -13.29 17.69 15.58
CA GLU A 445 -14.13 18.76 15.04
C GLU A 445 -14.58 18.48 13.58
N LEU A 446 -13.74 17.82 12.77
CA LEU A 446 -14.10 17.38 11.43
C LEU A 446 -15.02 16.17 11.43
N GLN A 447 -15.23 15.54 12.59
CA GLN A 447 -15.98 14.28 12.73
C GLN A 447 -15.46 13.15 11.82
N LEU A 448 -14.15 13.17 11.56
CA LEU A 448 -13.49 12.12 10.79
C LEU A 448 -13.16 10.94 11.73
N PRO A 449 -13.65 9.73 11.43
CA PRO A 449 -13.24 8.55 12.18
C PRO A 449 -11.76 8.27 11.94
N TYR A 450 -11.00 8.04 13.00
CA TYR A 450 -9.58 7.72 12.92
C TYR A 450 -9.18 6.63 13.91
N VAL A 451 -8.05 6.00 13.65
CA VAL A 451 -7.38 5.05 14.53
C VAL A 451 -6.09 5.69 15.03
N VAL A 452 -5.75 5.48 16.31
CA VAL A 452 -4.46 5.91 16.84
C VAL A 452 -3.42 4.84 16.52
N ASN A 453 -2.35 5.25 15.84
CA ASN A 453 -1.18 4.42 15.51
C ASN A 453 0.00 4.90 16.38
N GLU A 454 0.23 4.20 17.48
CA GLU A 454 1.23 4.61 18.45
C GLU A 454 2.65 4.35 17.93
N GLY A 455 3.53 5.36 18.06
CA GLY A 455 4.95 5.25 17.72
C GLY A 455 5.28 5.41 16.24
N ASP A 456 4.33 5.72 15.36
CA ASP A 456 4.56 5.86 13.91
C ASP A 456 4.70 7.31 13.43
N GLY A 457 4.81 8.27 14.34
CA GLY A 457 5.06 9.69 14.04
C GLY A 457 6.40 9.92 13.33
N ALA A 458 6.59 11.13 12.78
CA ALA A 458 7.90 11.54 12.30
C ALA A 458 8.82 11.85 13.49
N PHE A 459 10.15 11.82 13.28
CA PHE A 459 11.10 12.11 14.37
C PHE A 459 10.94 13.54 14.92
N TYR A 460 10.30 14.44 14.21
CA TYR A 460 10.10 15.85 14.55
C TYR A 460 8.66 16.24 14.94
N GLY A 461 7.68 15.35 14.81
CA GLY A 461 6.30 15.65 15.18
C GLY A 461 5.28 14.55 14.84
N PRO A 462 4.09 14.61 15.48
CA PRO A 462 2.99 13.70 15.21
C PRO A 462 2.38 14.00 13.83
N LYS A 463 1.65 13.01 13.29
CA LYS A 463 1.06 13.13 11.95
C LYS A 463 -0.34 12.53 11.87
N ILE A 464 -1.14 13.09 10.95
CA ILE A 464 -2.36 12.48 10.44
C ILE A 464 -2.03 11.85 9.10
N ASP A 465 -2.23 10.55 8.95
CA ASP A 465 -2.04 9.82 7.70
C ASP A 465 -3.39 9.46 7.07
N PHE A 466 -3.51 9.72 5.78
CA PHE A 466 -4.66 9.35 4.96
C PHE A 466 -4.28 8.14 4.12
N HIS A 467 -4.85 7.00 4.47
CA HIS A 467 -4.63 5.74 3.79
C HIS A 467 -5.69 5.54 2.72
N LEU A 468 -5.30 5.74 1.48
CA LEU A 468 -6.14 5.53 0.31
C LEU A 468 -6.40 4.04 0.10
N VAL A 469 -7.66 3.67 -0.16
CA VAL A 469 -8.07 2.30 -0.48
C VAL A 469 -8.23 2.17 -1.98
N ASP A 470 -7.46 1.28 -2.61
CA ASP A 470 -7.55 1.04 -4.05
C ASP A 470 -8.75 0.13 -4.43
N CYS A 471 -8.98 -0.05 -5.72
CA CYS A 471 -10.13 -0.82 -6.23
C CYS A 471 -10.12 -2.32 -5.90
N ILE A 472 -9.04 -2.83 -5.33
CA ILE A 472 -8.90 -4.22 -4.87
C ILE A 472 -8.73 -4.31 -3.34
N GLY A 473 -8.98 -3.21 -2.62
CA GLY A 473 -8.99 -3.16 -1.16
C GLY A 473 -7.62 -3.03 -0.49
N ARG A 474 -6.52 -2.77 -1.24
CA ARG A 474 -5.21 -2.49 -0.64
C ARG A 474 -5.15 -1.04 -0.18
N THR A 475 -4.44 -0.81 0.91
CA THR A 475 -4.26 0.51 1.49
C THR A 475 -2.89 1.10 1.13
N TRP A 476 -2.87 2.41 0.84
CA TRP A 476 -1.68 3.14 0.46
C TRP A 476 -1.63 4.46 1.22
N GLN A 477 -0.63 4.66 2.05
CA GLN A 477 -0.36 5.96 2.66
C GLN A 477 0.02 6.95 1.56
N CYS A 478 -0.82 7.95 1.33
CA CYS A 478 -0.62 9.00 0.33
C CYS A 478 -0.67 10.39 0.98
N GLY A 479 -1.82 10.82 1.47
CA GLY A 479 -1.96 12.10 2.15
C GLY A 479 -1.38 12.05 3.57
N THR A 480 -0.70 13.13 3.98
CA THR A 480 -0.16 13.25 5.33
C THR A 480 -0.19 14.71 5.77
N ILE A 481 -0.49 14.95 7.03
CA ILE A 481 -0.39 16.25 7.71
C ILE A 481 0.48 16.05 8.94
N GLN A 482 1.61 16.75 9.02
CA GLN A 482 2.56 16.67 10.13
C GLN A 482 2.70 18.03 10.78
N LEU A 483 2.49 18.12 12.08
CA LEU A 483 2.68 19.35 12.83
C LEU A 483 4.08 19.38 13.43
N ASP A 484 4.82 20.46 13.20
CA ASP A 484 6.22 20.58 13.53
C ASP A 484 6.51 21.90 14.29
N PHE A 485 6.98 21.77 15.51
CA PHE A 485 7.50 22.85 16.34
C PHE A 485 9.02 22.92 16.33
N GLN A 486 9.70 21.86 15.88
CA GLN A 486 11.15 21.67 16.02
C GLN A 486 11.95 22.39 14.95
N LEU A 487 11.60 22.23 13.66
CA LEU A 487 12.33 22.92 12.57
C LEU A 487 12.28 24.44 12.69
N PRO A 488 11.14 25.09 12.96
CA PRO A 488 11.11 26.52 13.20
C PRO A 488 12.03 26.96 14.33
N GLN A 489 12.17 26.18 15.40
CA GLN A 489 13.05 26.44 16.52
C GLN A 489 14.52 26.25 16.15
N ARG A 490 14.88 25.15 15.49
CA ARG A 490 16.27 24.84 15.10
C ARG A 490 16.84 25.81 14.08
N PHE A 491 15.99 26.35 13.21
CA PHE A 491 16.35 27.39 12.22
C PHE A 491 16.14 28.82 12.72
N GLU A 492 15.77 29.00 14.00
CA GLU A 492 15.53 30.30 14.62
C GLU A 492 14.57 31.18 13.83
N LEU A 493 13.52 30.58 13.21
CA LEU A 493 12.54 31.32 12.42
C LEU A 493 11.74 32.27 13.30
N GLU A 494 11.42 33.46 12.77
CA GLU A 494 10.70 34.50 13.50
C GLU A 494 9.65 35.17 12.60
N TYR A 495 8.61 35.72 13.24
CA TYR A 495 7.71 36.70 12.66
C TYR A 495 7.42 37.79 13.71
N ILE A 496 7.07 39.00 13.24
CA ILE A 496 6.66 40.09 14.13
C ILE A 496 5.17 39.97 14.41
N GLY A 497 4.80 39.84 15.67
CA GLY A 497 3.42 39.76 16.14
C GLY A 497 2.66 41.09 16.08
N ALA A 498 1.37 41.03 16.38
CA ALA A 498 0.53 42.24 16.51
C ALA A 498 0.96 43.16 17.66
N ASP A 499 1.66 42.60 18.65
CA ASP A 499 2.27 43.27 19.78
C ASP A 499 3.59 43.96 19.45
N GLY A 500 4.11 43.77 18.22
CA GLY A 500 5.40 44.29 17.78
C GLY A 500 6.62 43.48 18.21
N GLU A 501 6.40 42.38 18.94
CA GLU A 501 7.47 41.51 19.41
C GLU A 501 7.72 40.34 18.42
N LYS A 502 8.87 39.69 18.59
CA LYS A 502 9.27 38.54 17.81
C LYS A 502 8.64 37.26 18.36
N HIS A 503 8.02 36.51 17.48
CA HIS A 503 7.40 35.21 17.79
C HIS A 503 7.92 34.12 16.89
N ARG A 504 7.82 32.86 17.34
CA ARG A 504 8.18 31.65 16.59
C ARG A 504 6.97 31.14 15.81
N PRO A 505 7.04 30.96 14.47
CA PRO A 505 5.97 30.30 13.74
C PRO A 505 5.92 28.81 14.07
N ILE A 506 4.74 28.21 13.84
CA ILE A 506 4.53 26.78 13.82
C ILE A 506 4.47 26.35 12.36
N MET A 507 4.87 25.13 12.06
CA MET A 507 4.95 24.63 10.70
C MET A 507 4.12 23.37 10.53
N ILE A 508 3.38 23.28 9.43
CA ILE A 508 2.78 22.04 8.93
C ILE A 508 3.55 21.59 7.69
N HIS A 509 3.96 20.30 7.67
CA HIS A 509 4.35 19.60 6.47
C HIS A 509 3.14 18.83 5.96
N ARG A 510 2.85 18.91 4.67
CA ARG A 510 1.73 18.13 4.15
C ARG A 510 1.94 17.72 2.70
N VAL A 511 1.36 16.57 2.37
CA VAL A 511 1.20 16.05 1.01
C VAL A 511 -0.25 15.60 0.82
N ALA A 512 -0.78 15.71 -0.40
CA ALA A 512 -2.09 15.18 -0.77
C ALA A 512 -1.96 13.89 -1.60
N PHE A 513 -1.13 13.91 -2.62
CA PHE A 513 -0.81 12.73 -3.44
C PHE A 513 0.31 11.88 -2.83
N GLY A 514 1.20 12.49 -2.06
CA GLY A 514 2.44 11.91 -1.56
C GLY A 514 3.51 11.86 -2.63
N SER A 515 3.91 10.68 -3.09
CA SER A 515 4.73 10.52 -4.29
C SER A 515 3.85 10.52 -5.52
N ILE A 516 4.10 11.44 -6.46
CA ILE A 516 3.39 11.51 -7.75
C ILE A 516 3.56 10.19 -8.52
N GLU A 517 4.75 9.60 -8.48
CA GLU A 517 5.04 8.31 -9.13
C GLU A 517 4.19 7.20 -8.53
N ARG A 518 4.11 7.10 -7.21
CA ARG A 518 3.24 6.12 -6.52
C ARG A 518 1.77 6.36 -6.86
N PHE A 519 1.32 7.60 -6.83
CA PHE A 519 -0.07 7.94 -7.14
C PHE A 519 -0.43 7.59 -8.58
N ILE A 520 0.47 7.82 -9.56
CA ILE A 520 0.30 7.37 -10.94
C ILE A 520 0.23 5.84 -11.01
N GLY A 521 1.07 5.13 -10.27
CA GLY A 521 1.00 3.66 -10.16
C GLY A 521 -0.37 3.19 -9.66
N ILE A 522 -0.89 3.82 -8.60
CA ILE A 522 -2.22 3.55 -8.05
C ILE A 522 -3.31 3.85 -9.09
N LEU A 523 -3.24 4.97 -9.82
CA LEU A 523 -4.20 5.32 -10.87
C LEU A 523 -4.19 4.32 -12.03
N ILE A 524 -3.01 3.84 -12.45
CA ILE A 524 -2.90 2.81 -13.49
C ILE A 524 -3.65 1.55 -13.06
N GLU A 525 -3.47 1.10 -11.81
CA GLU A 525 -4.13 -0.08 -11.27
C GLU A 525 -5.63 0.16 -11.01
N HIS A 526 -5.99 1.32 -10.46
CA HIS A 526 -7.38 1.69 -10.18
C HIS A 526 -8.25 1.70 -11.45
N PHE A 527 -7.77 2.35 -12.49
CA PHE A 527 -8.47 2.43 -13.78
C PHE A 527 -8.14 1.26 -14.73
N ALA A 528 -7.29 0.30 -14.33
CA ALA A 528 -6.79 -0.76 -15.22
C ALA A 528 -6.23 -0.20 -16.55
N GLY A 529 -5.55 0.95 -16.48
CA GLY A 529 -5.02 1.69 -17.63
C GLY A 529 -6.07 2.46 -18.43
N ALA A 530 -7.37 2.32 -18.12
CA ALA A 530 -8.46 2.98 -18.81
C ALA A 530 -8.81 4.32 -18.16
N PHE A 531 -7.90 5.28 -18.21
CA PHE A 531 -8.02 6.58 -17.55
C PHE A 531 -9.27 7.36 -17.99
N PRO A 532 -9.87 8.21 -17.11
CA PRO A 532 -10.86 9.20 -17.52
C PRO A 532 -10.35 10.06 -18.68
N THR A 533 -11.25 10.56 -19.52
CA THR A 533 -10.87 11.27 -20.75
C THR A 533 -9.94 12.45 -20.50
N TRP A 534 -10.17 13.23 -19.42
CA TRP A 534 -9.33 14.38 -19.09
C TRP A 534 -7.87 13.98 -18.74
N LEU A 535 -7.67 12.76 -18.21
CA LEU A 535 -6.38 12.25 -17.77
C LEU A 535 -5.69 11.38 -18.84
N ALA A 536 -6.44 10.83 -19.80
CA ALA A 536 -5.93 9.92 -20.82
C ALA A 536 -4.84 10.57 -21.68
N PRO A 537 -3.67 9.92 -21.85
CA PRO A 537 -2.59 10.45 -22.71
C PRO A 537 -3.02 10.71 -24.13
N VAL A 538 -3.87 9.83 -24.69
CA VAL A 538 -4.55 9.97 -25.97
C VAL A 538 -6.04 9.96 -25.69
N GLN A 539 -6.74 11.03 -26.02
CA GLN A 539 -8.18 11.19 -25.75
C GLN A 539 -9.03 10.68 -26.89
N VAL A 540 -8.56 10.91 -28.12
CA VAL A 540 -9.25 10.56 -29.34
C VAL A 540 -8.29 9.90 -30.32
N LYS A 541 -8.75 8.86 -31.02
CA LYS A 541 -8.04 8.28 -32.16
C LYS A 541 -8.89 8.36 -33.41
N VAL A 542 -8.37 9.00 -34.45
CA VAL A 542 -9.06 9.11 -35.76
C VAL A 542 -8.67 7.91 -36.61
N LEU A 543 -9.67 7.19 -37.11
CA LEU A 543 -9.53 5.93 -37.82
C LEU A 543 -10.14 6.05 -39.23
N PRO A 544 -9.35 6.38 -40.29
CA PRO A 544 -9.84 6.29 -41.67
C PRO A 544 -10.13 4.84 -42.02
N ILE A 545 -11.28 4.61 -42.69
CA ILE A 545 -11.72 3.28 -43.13
C ILE A 545 -10.75 2.72 -44.19
N SER A 546 -10.21 3.59 -45.05
CA SER A 546 -9.18 3.29 -46.04
C SER A 546 -8.36 4.55 -46.35
N ASP A 547 -7.27 4.38 -47.08
CA ASP A 547 -6.37 5.46 -47.51
C ASP A 547 -7.11 6.54 -48.34
N LYS A 548 -8.20 6.16 -49.00
CA LYS A 548 -9.07 7.07 -49.78
C LYS A 548 -9.61 8.22 -48.92
N TYR A 549 -9.83 8.00 -47.64
CA TYR A 549 -10.38 8.98 -46.70
C TYR A 549 -9.32 9.60 -45.77
N ALA A 550 -8.05 9.43 -46.12
CA ALA A 550 -6.93 9.92 -45.32
C ALA A 550 -6.93 11.45 -45.19
N ASP A 551 -7.28 12.15 -46.25
CA ASP A 551 -7.32 13.63 -46.27
C ASP A 551 -8.46 14.16 -45.37
N TYR A 552 -9.62 13.52 -45.40
CA TYR A 552 -10.70 13.87 -44.48
C TYR A 552 -10.35 13.55 -43.04
N ALA A 553 -9.81 12.38 -42.77
CA ALA A 553 -9.34 12.00 -41.44
C ALA A 553 -8.27 12.97 -40.91
N LYS A 554 -7.39 13.44 -41.80
CA LYS A 554 -6.38 14.47 -41.46
C LYS A 554 -7.04 15.79 -41.08
N LYS A 555 -8.02 16.24 -41.79
CA LYS A 555 -8.82 17.44 -41.45
C LYS A 555 -9.45 17.30 -40.05
N VAL A 556 -10.09 16.18 -39.77
CA VAL A 556 -10.67 15.86 -38.45
C VAL A 556 -9.60 15.89 -37.37
N TYR A 557 -8.43 15.30 -37.60
CA TYR A 557 -7.29 15.29 -36.69
C TYR A 557 -6.81 16.72 -36.40
N GLU A 558 -6.63 17.55 -37.44
CA GLU A 558 -6.13 18.94 -37.31
C GLU A 558 -7.11 19.82 -36.52
N GLU A 559 -8.43 19.67 -36.76
CA GLU A 559 -9.46 20.40 -36.01
C GLU A 559 -9.51 19.99 -34.53
N LEU A 560 -9.38 18.71 -34.22
CA LEU A 560 -9.26 18.22 -32.83
C LEU A 560 -8.00 18.76 -32.16
N GLN A 561 -6.88 18.73 -32.85
CA GLN A 561 -5.61 19.25 -32.32
C GLN A 561 -5.69 20.76 -32.07
N ALA A 562 -6.27 21.53 -32.99
CA ALA A 562 -6.49 22.97 -32.83
C ALA A 562 -7.44 23.28 -31.66
N ALA A 563 -8.37 22.37 -31.35
CA ALA A 563 -9.26 22.48 -30.20
C ALA A 563 -8.59 22.12 -28.86
N GLY A 564 -7.31 21.71 -28.87
CA GLY A 564 -6.53 21.34 -27.69
C GLY A 564 -6.79 19.91 -27.20
N ILE A 565 -7.37 19.05 -28.02
CA ILE A 565 -7.64 17.64 -27.70
C ILE A 565 -6.39 16.82 -28.06
N ARG A 566 -5.98 15.91 -27.15
CA ARG A 566 -4.88 14.97 -27.39
C ARG A 566 -5.32 13.86 -28.33
N VAL A 567 -4.97 13.99 -29.59
CA VAL A 567 -5.46 13.13 -30.68
C VAL A 567 -4.32 12.41 -31.40
N GLU A 568 -4.55 11.17 -31.76
CA GLU A 568 -3.72 10.38 -32.69
C GLU A 568 -4.54 10.01 -33.93
N MET A 569 -3.88 9.78 -35.07
CA MET A 569 -4.49 9.26 -36.28
C MET A 569 -3.79 7.97 -36.71
N ASP A 570 -4.57 6.95 -37.05
CA ASP A 570 -4.02 5.68 -37.57
C ASP A 570 -3.95 5.72 -39.09
N THR A 571 -2.74 6.03 -39.59
CA THR A 571 -2.47 6.15 -41.03
C THR A 571 -2.14 4.83 -41.72
N ARG A 572 -2.13 3.70 -40.99
CA ARG A 572 -1.76 2.40 -41.56
C ARG A 572 -2.85 1.87 -42.51
N SER A 573 -2.41 1.15 -43.51
CA SER A 573 -3.33 0.49 -44.46
C SER A 573 -3.84 -0.84 -43.92
N GLU A 574 -4.62 -0.76 -42.80
CA GLU A 574 -5.20 -1.89 -42.09
C GLU A 574 -6.73 -1.86 -42.10
N LYS A 575 -7.37 -3.04 -41.92
CA LYS A 575 -8.82 -3.14 -41.82
C LYS A 575 -9.32 -2.37 -40.60
N ILE A 576 -10.43 -1.63 -40.77
CA ILE A 576 -11.03 -0.82 -39.71
C ILE A 576 -11.28 -1.59 -38.40
N GLY A 577 -11.72 -2.85 -38.49
CA GLY A 577 -11.94 -3.70 -37.32
C GLY A 577 -10.65 -4.02 -36.54
N TYR A 578 -9.51 -4.07 -37.23
CA TYR A 578 -8.21 -4.23 -36.60
C TYR A 578 -7.80 -2.94 -35.86
N LYS A 579 -7.91 -1.78 -36.53
CA LYS A 579 -7.62 -0.46 -35.94
C LYS A 579 -8.47 -0.20 -34.70
N ILE A 580 -9.76 -0.54 -34.72
CA ILE A 580 -10.65 -0.42 -33.55
C ILE A 580 -10.18 -1.29 -32.40
N ARG A 581 -9.88 -2.57 -32.65
CA ARG A 581 -9.42 -3.49 -31.59
C ARG A 581 -8.11 -3.02 -30.94
N GLU A 582 -7.20 -2.51 -31.75
CA GLU A 582 -5.93 -2.00 -31.25
C GLU A 582 -6.13 -0.73 -30.41
N ALA A 583 -6.96 0.22 -30.85
CA ALA A 583 -7.30 1.41 -30.09
C ALA A 583 -8.02 1.06 -28.76
N GLN A 584 -8.88 0.03 -28.75
CA GLN A 584 -9.48 -0.53 -27.55
C GLN A 584 -8.43 -1.14 -26.61
N GLY A 585 -7.46 -1.89 -27.16
CA GLY A 585 -6.31 -2.41 -26.40
C GLY A 585 -5.48 -1.31 -25.74
N GLN A 586 -5.31 -0.19 -26.44
CA GLN A 586 -4.64 1.02 -25.94
C GLN A 586 -5.49 1.81 -24.92
N LYS A 587 -6.71 1.35 -24.60
CA LYS A 587 -7.65 1.99 -23.65
C LYS A 587 -8.06 3.42 -24.00
N ILE A 588 -8.03 3.79 -25.30
CA ILE A 588 -8.36 5.13 -25.76
C ILE A 588 -9.86 5.41 -25.51
N PRO A 589 -10.23 6.57 -24.93
CA PRO A 589 -11.62 6.91 -24.62
C PRO A 589 -12.54 6.95 -25.85
N TYR A 590 -12.09 7.61 -26.91
CA TYR A 590 -12.89 7.83 -28.11
C TYR A 590 -12.16 7.45 -29.41
N MET A 591 -12.88 6.85 -30.32
CA MET A 591 -12.47 6.60 -31.72
C MET A 591 -13.43 7.32 -32.64
N LEU A 592 -12.90 8.08 -33.59
CA LEU A 592 -13.67 8.73 -34.65
C LEU A 592 -13.36 8.04 -35.95
N ILE A 593 -14.40 7.42 -36.55
CA ILE A 593 -14.28 6.72 -37.79
C ILE A 593 -14.60 7.69 -38.93
N ALA A 594 -13.73 7.73 -39.95
CA ALA A 594 -13.84 8.58 -41.12
C ALA A 594 -13.94 7.71 -42.39
N GLY A 595 -15.07 7.75 -43.03
CA GLY A 595 -15.38 7.01 -44.28
C GLY A 595 -16.11 7.87 -45.30
N ALA A 596 -16.67 7.25 -46.32
CA ALA A 596 -17.36 7.92 -47.41
C ALA A 596 -18.54 8.77 -46.94
N LYS A 597 -19.36 8.21 -46.06
CA LYS A 597 -20.55 8.87 -45.54
C LYS A 597 -20.16 10.08 -44.67
N GLU A 598 -19.17 9.89 -43.80
CA GLU A 598 -18.68 10.93 -42.90
C GLU A 598 -18.09 12.11 -43.69
N GLU A 599 -17.30 11.83 -44.74
CA GLU A 599 -16.74 12.85 -45.62
C GLU A 599 -17.81 13.63 -46.39
N GLU A 600 -18.84 12.93 -46.96
CA GLU A 600 -19.94 13.54 -47.71
C GLU A 600 -20.82 14.42 -46.79
N GLU A 601 -21.13 13.96 -45.60
CA GLU A 601 -22.01 14.64 -44.64
C GLU A 601 -21.27 15.64 -43.72
N GLY A 602 -19.93 15.68 -43.74
CA GLY A 602 -19.13 16.49 -42.82
C GLY A 602 -19.25 16.04 -41.37
N THR A 603 -19.44 14.74 -41.13
CA THR A 603 -19.66 14.14 -39.81
C THR A 603 -18.54 13.21 -39.42
N VAL A 604 -18.60 12.65 -38.20
CA VAL A 604 -17.75 11.57 -37.69
C VAL A 604 -18.62 10.51 -37.04
N SER A 605 -18.30 9.24 -37.26
CA SER A 605 -18.91 8.15 -36.49
C SER A 605 -18.15 7.95 -35.22
N VAL A 606 -18.81 8.20 -34.08
CA VAL A 606 -18.21 8.17 -32.75
C VAL A 606 -18.34 6.79 -32.13
N ARG A 607 -17.22 6.26 -31.67
CA ARG A 607 -17.18 5.04 -30.87
C ARG A 607 -16.45 5.31 -29.58
N SER A 608 -17.11 5.12 -28.44
CA SER A 608 -16.50 5.32 -27.15
C SER A 608 -16.17 4.00 -26.47
N ARG A 609 -15.23 4.07 -25.53
CA ARG A 609 -14.95 2.97 -24.60
C ARG A 609 -16.13 2.72 -23.65
N PHE A 610 -16.97 3.71 -23.42
CA PHE A 610 -18.04 3.73 -22.43
C PHE A 610 -19.33 3.06 -22.92
N LYS A 611 -19.74 3.33 -24.17
CA LYS A 611 -20.99 2.86 -24.74
C LYS A 611 -20.83 2.04 -26.02
N GLY A 612 -19.64 1.99 -26.58
CA GLY A 612 -19.43 1.38 -27.90
C GLY A 612 -19.76 2.35 -29.02
N ASP A 613 -20.64 1.94 -29.96
CA ASP A 613 -21.05 2.78 -31.07
C ASP A 613 -22.08 3.84 -30.59
N GLU A 614 -21.73 5.11 -30.70
CA GLU A 614 -22.58 6.25 -30.32
C GLU A 614 -23.22 6.95 -31.54
N GLY A 615 -23.04 6.40 -32.75
CA GLY A 615 -23.58 6.93 -33.98
C GLY A 615 -22.79 8.10 -34.57
N SER A 616 -23.37 8.70 -35.62
CA SER A 616 -22.78 9.80 -36.38
C SER A 616 -23.20 11.16 -35.81
N ARG A 617 -22.27 12.10 -35.74
CA ARG A 617 -22.52 13.51 -35.33
C ARG A 617 -21.54 14.45 -36.03
N THR A 618 -21.83 15.74 -36.01
CA THR A 618 -20.89 16.73 -36.52
C THR A 618 -19.64 16.79 -35.66
N LEU A 619 -18.49 17.08 -36.27
CA LEU A 619 -17.23 17.22 -35.54
C LEU A 619 -17.30 18.34 -34.49
N GLU A 620 -17.96 19.45 -34.82
CA GLU A 620 -18.15 20.57 -33.92
C GLU A 620 -18.90 20.17 -32.62
N ALA A 621 -20.02 19.42 -32.77
CA ALA A 621 -20.78 18.91 -31.63
C ALA A 621 -19.93 17.96 -30.76
N PHE A 622 -19.17 17.05 -31.39
CA PHE A 622 -18.26 16.17 -30.66
C PHE A 622 -17.20 16.94 -29.90
N ILE A 623 -16.56 17.95 -30.52
CA ILE A 623 -15.55 18.80 -29.88
C ILE A 623 -16.14 19.55 -28.68
N SER A 624 -17.36 20.07 -28.79
CA SER A 624 -18.05 20.74 -27.70
C SER A 624 -18.25 19.80 -26.51
N ASP A 625 -18.80 18.61 -26.75
CA ASP A 625 -19.13 17.64 -25.71
C ASP A 625 -17.86 17.12 -24.98
N ILE A 626 -16.82 16.75 -25.74
CA ILE A 626 -15.58 16.24 -25.13
C ILE A 626 -14.83 17.33 -24.34
N LYS A 627 -14.89 18.60 -24.78
CA LYS A 627 -14.31 19.71 -24.02
C LYS A 627 -15.03 19.93 -22.70
N GLU A 628 -16.35 19.81 -22.69
CA GLU A 628 -17.14 19.89 -21.47
C GLU A 628 -16.82 18.73 -20.51
N GLU A 629 -16.75 17.50 -20.99
CA GLU A 629 -16.32 16.31 -20.23
C GLU A 629 -14.92 16.51 -19.61
N ILE A 630 -13.96 16.98 -20.42
CA ILE A 630 -12.60 17.24 -19.95
C ILE A 630 -12.58 18.35 -18.90
N LYS A 631 -13.29 19.45 -19.12
CA LYS A 631 -13.37 20.59 -18.20
C LYS A 631 -13.97 20.18 -16.84
N ASN A 632 -15.01 19.37 -16.86
CA ASN A 632 -15.68 18.88 -15.66
C ASN A 632 -14.93 17.71 -15.00
N ARG A 633 -13.85 17.21 -15.60
CA ARG A 633 -13.08 16.04 -15.14
C ARG A 633 -13.97 14.83 -14.87
N GLU A 634 -14.93 14.57 -15.77
CA GLU A 634 -15.89 13.50 -15.57
C GLU A 634 -15.21 12.12 -15.53
N ASN A 635 -15.62 11.31 -14.55
CA ASN A 635 -15.21 9.91 -14.44
C ASN A 635 -16.36 9.02 -14.97
N ARG A 636 -16.51 8.97 -16.31
CA ARG A 636 -17.55 8.17 -16.96
C ARG A 636 -17.33 6.69 -16.70
N LYS A 637 -18.39 6.01 -16.26
CA LYS A 637 -18.40 4.55 -16.08
C LYS A 637 -18.75 3.87 -17.41
N VAL A 638 -18.18 2.67 -17.60
CA VAL A 638 -18.56 1.81 -18.72
C VAL A 638 -20.01 1.33 -18.50
N GLU A 639 -20.91 1.61 -19.43
CA GLU A 639 -22.26 1.07 -19.41
C GLU A 639 -22.19 -0.40 -19.88
N VAL A 640 -22.37 -1.34 -18.96
CA VAL A 640 -22.44 -2.76 -19.28
C VAL A 640 -23.81 -3.02 -19.92
N GLU A 641 -23.87 -3.24 -21.24
CA GLU A 641 -25.03 -3.91 -21.83
C GLU A 641 -25.11 -5.31 -21.23
N VAL A 642 -26.08 -5.53 -20.36
CA VAL A 642 -26.50 -6.87 -19.97
C VAL A 642 -27.07 -7.50 -21.26
N LYS A 643 -26.23 -8.25 -21.98
CA LYS A 643 -26.74 -9.16 -23.00
C LYS A 643 -27.59 -10.21 -22.29
N GLU A 644 -28.90 -10.01 -22.23
CA GLU A 644 -29.82 -11.10 -21.96
C GLU A 644 -29.56 -12.17 -23.03
N ASN A 645 -28.97 -13.27 -22.60
CA ASN A 645 -28.86 -14.48 -23.40
C ASN A 645 -30.30 -14.96 -23.74
N LYS A 646 -30.73 -14.72 -24.97
CA LYS A 646 -31.86 -15.42 -25.58
C LYS A 646 -31.41 -16.76 -26.12
#